data_00983fd5db0c4095149b33e58db057f2
#
_entry.id   00983fd5db0c4095149b33e58db057f2
#
_cell.length_a   1.000
_cell.length_b   1.000
_cell.length_c   1.000
_cell.angle_alpha   90.00
_cell.angle_beta   90.00
_cell.angle_gamma   90.00
#
_symmetry.space_group_name_H-M   'P 1'
#
loop_
_entity.id
_entity.type
_entity.pdbx_description
1 polymer ?
#
loop_
_entity_poly.entity_id
_entity_poly.type
_entity_poly.pdbx_seq_one_letter_code
_entity_poly.pdbx_strand_id
1 'polypeptide(L)'
;MSEKQKYYITTAIAYTSGKPHIGNSYEIVLSDAIARFKRREGFDVFFQTGTDEHGQKIEEKAEKAGMTPQAFVDMVAGEIKGIYKLLNISYDKFIRTTDKDHERQVQKMFRKMYENGDIYKGAYKGWYCTPCESFWTETQLVDGKCPDCGGEVKMAEEEAYFFKMGKYADALKKYYDEHPEFILPAQRKTEMVNNFIKPGLQDLCVSRTSFKWGIPVDFDPKHVVYVWLDALTNYITGLGYDVDGNSDEKFKKYWPADVHVIGKDIVRFHTIYWPIFLMSLGLPLPKQVFGHPWLLQDGGKMSKSKGNVIYADDLVGFFGVDAVRYFLLAEMPYETDGIINWEWITDKINNDLANIYGNLVSRTVAMSNKYFGGVLENAGAKEDVDDDLIATVTGAYEKVRAKINEFRISDALSEIFVIFKRANKYIDETMPWALAKDESKTARLKTVLYNLAESIVIGTSLLEPFMPDTAAKVTSYFGATVRDYGRIARFGGIENGTKVVENPEILFRRLDVKEVVDKAHEMYEARKKPAAPEVKEEEKPEIDIDYFAGLDLRVAKVVACEKVPKADKLLHLTVDVGGVERSIVSGIANFYTPEEMVGKEVVIIANLKPVKLRGIDSQGMILCACGQDGKVTLVSPESAVESGVVVR
;
A
#
# COMPACT_ATOMS: atom_id res chain seq x y z
N MET A 1 -13.66 -34.67 18.24
CA MET A 1 -12.69 -33.90 17.41
C MET A 1 -11.97 -33.00 18.38
N SER A 2 -10.63 -33.00 18.42
CA SER A 2 -9.87 -32.04 19.22
C SER A 2 -10.21 -30.62 18.73
N GLU A 3 -10.40 -29.69 19.67
CA GLU A 3 -10.63 -28.29 19.34
C GLU A 3 -9.45 -27.77 18.51
N LYS A 4 -9.74 -27.11 17.38
CA LYS A 4 -8.67 -26.57 16.52
C LYS A 4 -7.95 -25.44 17.26
N GLN A 5 -6.63 -25.40 17.16
CA GLN A 5 -5.85 -24.30 17.69
C GLN A 5 -6.24 -23.00 16.94
N LYS A 6 -6.51 -21.92 17.70
CA LYS A 6 -6.85 -20.62 17.13
C LYS A 6 -5.63 -19.93 16.52
N TYR A 7 -5.85 -19.10 15.52
CA TYR A 7 -4.85 -18.20 14.96
C TYR A 7 -5.49 -16.88 14.54
N TYR A 8 -5.16 -15.79 15.22
CA TYR A 8 -5.66 -14.46 14.92
C TYR A 8 -4.56 -13.63 14.27
N ILE A 9 -4.77 -13.28 13.01
CA ILE A 9 -3.88 -12.46 12.20
C ILE A 9 -4.58 -11.18 11.77
N THR A 10 -3.86 -10.05 11.80
CA THR A 10 -4.38 -8.77 11.35
C THR A 10 -3.40 -8.05 10.45
N THR A 11 -3.89 -7.18 9.58
CA THR A 11 -3.11 -6.11 8.97
C THR A 11 -3.24 -4.82 9.78
N ALA A 12 -2.45 -3.80 9.48
CA ALA A 12 -2.85 -2.44 9.75
C ALA A 12 -4.17 -2.14 9.02
N ILE A 13 -5.01 -1.27 9.59
CA ILE A 13 -6.19 -0.78 8.89
C ILE A 13 -5.79 0.38 7.97
N ALA A 14 -6.28 0.35 6.73
CA ALA A 14 -5.85 1.29 5.69
C ALA A 14 -6.42 2.69 5.93
N TYR A 15 -5.55 3.72 5.96
CA TYR A 15 -5.97 5.11 6.11
C TYR A 15 -6.69 5.60 4.85
N THR A 16 -7.94 6.06 4.99
CA THR A 16 -8.85 6.39 3.87
C THR A 16 -8.52 7.73 3.20
N SER A 17 -7.25 8.01 3.01
CA SER A 17 -6.81 9.23 2.33
C SER A 17 -6.81 9.13 0.80
N GLY A 18 -7.26 8.02 0.23
CA GLY A 18 -7.43 7.75 -1.21
C GLY A 18 -7.03 6.33 -1.59
N LYS A 19 -7.19 5.96 -2.86
CA LYS A 19 -6.90 4.63 -3.41
C LYS A 19 -5.56 4.06 -2.92
N PRO A 20 -5.51 2.80 -2.42
CA PRO A 20 -4.29 2.18 -1.94
C PRO A 20 -3.32 1.92 -3.10
N HIS A 21 -2.04 2.22 -2.89
CA HIS A 21 -0.97 1.87 -3.83
C HIS A 21 -0.48 0.44 -3.59
N ILE A 22 0.39 -0.05 -4.46
CA ILE A 22 0.87 -1.44 -4.44
C ILE A 22 1.57 -1.82 -3.11
N GLY A 23 2.20 -0.88 -2.42
CA GLY A 23 2.80 -1.12 -1.10
C GLY A 23 1.76 -1.48 -0.02
N ASN A 24 0.57 -0.85 -0.06
CA ASN A 24 -0.55 -1.24 0.81
C ASN A 24 -1.11 -2.62 0.41
N SER A 25 -1.11 -2.92 -0.91
CA SER A 25 -1.56 -4.21 -1.41
C SER A 25 -0.60 -5.35 -1.07
N TYR A 26 0.70 -5.07 -0.91
CA TYR A 26 1.67 -6.06 -0.43
C TYR A 26 1.30 -6.58 0.97
N GLU A 27 1.02 -5.69 1.93
CA GLU A 27 0.67 -6.06 3.30
C GLU A 27 -0.54 -7.00 3.36
N ILE A 28 -1.60 -6.68 2.62
CA ILE A 28 -2.83 -7.48 2.64
C ILE A 28 -2.62 -8.84 1.94
N VAL A 29 -1.85 -8.91 0.85
CA VAL A 29 -1.52 -10.17 0.15
C VAL A 29 -0.62 -11.06 1.02
N LEU A 30 0.36 -10.46 1.71
CA LEU A 30 1.23 -11.15 2.66
C LEU A 30 0.43 -11.81 3.79
N SER A 31 -0.46 -11.03 4.41
CA SER A 31 -1.31 -11.51 5.51
C SER A 31 -2.28 -12.60 5.06
N ASP A 32 -2.86 -12.45 3.85
CA ASP A 32 -3.74 -13.44 3.24
C ASP A 32 -3.02 -14.77 2.97
N ALA A 33 -1.79 -14.71 2.44
CA ALA A 33 -1.00 -15.92 2.19
C ALA A 33 -0.71 -16.68 3.49
N ILE A 34 -0.35 -15.98 4.56
CA ILE A 34 -0.14 -16.58 5.89
C ILE A 34 -1.46 -17.15 6.43
N ALA A 35 -2.57 -16.41 6.35
CA ALA A 35 -3.87 -16.87 6.81
C ALA A 35 -4.34 -18.14 6.08
N ARG A 36 -4.19 -18.19 4.74
CA ARG A 36 -4.49 -19.37 3.92
C ARG A 36 -3.62 -20.56 4.32
N PHE A 37 -2.32 -20.34 4.48
CA PHE A 37 -1.40 -21.40 4.90
C PHE A 37 -1.80 -21.97 6.26
N LYS A 38 -2.09 -21.12 7.25
CA LYS A 38 -2.53 -21.54 8.59
C LYS A 38 -3.87 -22.28 8.57
N ARG A 39 -4.84 -21.84 7.77
CA ARG A 39 -6.11 -22.59 7.58
C ARG A 39 -5.85 -24.01 7.06
N ARG A 40 -4.90 -24.17 6.14
CA ARG A 40 -4.53 -25.46 5.59
C ARG A 40 -3.71 -26.33 6.54
N GLU A 41 -2.99 -25.73 7.49
CA GLU A 41 -2.40 -26.44 8.63
C GLU A 41 -3.45 -26.95 9.62
N GLY A 42 -4.71 -26.54 9.47
CA GLY A 42 -5.83 -26.96 10.32
C GLY A 42 -6.13 -26.02 11.48
N PHE A 43 -5.51 -24.83 11.53
CA PHE A 43 -5.86 -23.81 12.53
C PHE A 43 -7.26 -23.24 12.25
N ASP A 44 -7.91 -22.79 13.33
CA ASP A 44 -9.08 -21.95 13.26
C ASP A 44 -8.64 -20.49 13.16
N VAL A 45 -8.55 -20.00 11.92
CA VAL A 45 -7.98 -18.69 11.59
C VAL A 45 -9.06 -17.63 11.56
N PHE A 46 -8.82 -16.53 12.26
CA PHE A 46 -9.58 -15.28 12.09
C PHE A 46 -8.64 -14.22 11.52
N PHE A 47 -8.94 -13.76 10.30
CA PHE A 47 -8.15 -12.74 9.60
C PHE A 47 -8.93 -11.43 9.54
N GLN A 48 -8.42 -10.40 10.21
CA GLN A 48 -9.02 -9.08 10.25
C GLN A 48 -8.18 -8.05 9.51
N THR A 49 -8.87 -7.19 8.76
CA THR A 49 -8.36 -5.96 8.14
C THR A 49 -9.44 -4.89 8.26
N GLY A 50 -9.19 -3.69 7.71
CA GLY A 50 -10.20 -2.62 7.76
C GLY A 50 -9.70 -1.28 7.27
N THR A 51 -10.41 -0.23 7.67
CA THR A 51 -10.11 1.16 7.32
C THR A 51 -10.07 2.05 8.56
N ASP A 52 -9.04 2.91 8.59
CA ASP A 52 -8.90 4.04 9.50
C ASP A 52 -9.47 5.27 8.80
N GLU A 53 -10.53 5.86 9.39
CA GLU A 53 -11.43 6.78 8.71
C GLU A 53 -11.54 8.15 9.36
N HIS A 54 -10.89 8.37 10.48
CA HIS A 54 -10.93 9.64 11.21
C HIS A 54 -9.66 10.49 11.01
N GLY A 55 -9.73 11.76 11.42
CA GLY A 55 -8.59 12.66 11.45
C GLY A 55 -8.71 13.89 10.55
N GLN A 56 -7.87 14.87 10.83
CA GLN A 56 -7.86 16.18 10.16
C GLN A 56 -7.66 16.06 8.64
N LYS A 57 -6.75 15.18 8.22
CA LYS A 57 -6.44 14.99 6.80
C LYS A 57 -7.62 14.46 5.99
N ILE A 58 -8.48 13.64 6.61
CA ILE A 58 -9.72 13.15 5.97
C ILE A 58 -10.73 14.29 5.85
N GLU A 59 -10.94 15.07 6.93
CA GLU A 59 -11.83 16.25 6.94
C GLU A 59 -11.43 17.22 5.82
N GLU A 60 -10.15 17.60 5.72
CA GLU A 60 -9.63 18.50 4.68
C GLU A 60 -9.81 17.94 3.25
N LYS A 61 -9.68 16.62 3.07
CA LYS A 61 -9.85 16.00 1.75
C LYS A 61 -11.31 15.90 1.35
N ALA A 62 -12.19 15.59 2.28
CA ALA A 62 -13.63 15.59 2.06
C ALA A 62 -14.11 16.99 1.66
N GLU A 63 -13.66 18.03 2.37
CA GLU A 63 -13.97 19.43 2.04
C GLU A 63 -13.50 19.79 0.63
N LYS A 64 -12.24 19.47 0.28
CA LYS A 64 -11.71 19.71 -1.08
C LYS A 64 -12.47 18.96 -2.17
N ALA A 65 -13.07 17.81 -1.84
CA ALA A 65 -13.90 17.02 -2.75
C ALA A 65 -15.36 17.46 -2.77
N GLY A 66 -15.75 18.48 -1.99
CA GLY A 66 -17.15 18.93 -1.86
C GLY A 66 -18.06 17.88 -1.22
N MET A 67 -17.53 16.99 -0.39
CA MET A 67 -18.23 15.86 0.23
C MET A 67 -18.27 16.00 1.75
N THR A 68 -19.26 15.35 2.40
CA THR A 68 -19.15 15.11 3.84
C THR A 68 -18.04 14.12 4.13
N PRO A 69 -17.34 14.20 5.29
CA PRO A 69 -16.32 13.22 5.66
C PRO A 69 -16.81 11.78 5.60
N GLN A 70 -18.04 11.49 6.06
CA GLN A 70 -18.62 10.15 6.00
C GLN A 70 -18.78 9.66 4.54
N ALA A 71 -19.32 10.47 3.65
CA ALA A 71 -19.48 10.09 2.25
C ALA A 71 -18.12 9.86 1.56
N PHE A 72 -17.11 10.66 1.91
CA PHE A 72 -15.76 10.50 1.40
C PHE A 72 -15.12 9.18 1.85
N VAL A 73 -15.20 8.84 3.14
CA VAL A 73 -14.63 7.57 3.63
C VAL A 73 -15.41 6.35 3.15
N ASP A 74 -16.74 6.46 2.96
CA ASP A 74 -17.56 5.40 2.36
C ASP A 74 -17.10 5.07 0.94
N MET A 75 -16.83 6.11 0.13
CA MET A 75 -16.30 5.96 -1.23
C MET A 75 -14.93 5.27 -1.20
N VAL A 76 -13.99 5.76 -0.41
CA VAL A 76 -12.62 5.22 -0.36
C VAL A 76 -12.59 3.81 0.21
N ALA A 77 -13.39 3.52 1.26
CA ALA A 77 -13.52 2.16 1.80
C ALA A 77 -14.09 1.18 0.76
N GLY A 78 -15.00 1.65 -0.09
CA GLY A 78 -15.50 0.89 -1.24
C GLY A 78 -14.40 0.54 -2.25
N GLU A 79 -13.53 1.51 -2.60
CA GLU A 79 -12.37 1.28 -3.48
C GLU A 79 -11.39 0.25 -2.88
N ILE A 80 -11.08 0.38 -1.57
CA ILE A 80 -10.19 -0.55 -0.87
C ILE A 80 -10.75 -1.97 -0.90
N LYS A 81 -12.04 -2.15 -0.58
CA LYS A 81 -12.72 -3.46 -0.67
C LYS A 81 -12.70 -4.01 -2.10
N GLY A 82 -12.84 -3.15 -3.11
CA GLY A 82 -12.73 -3.52 -4.51
C GLY A 82 -11.35 -4.09 -4.86
N ILE A 83 -10.28 -3.46 -4.41
CA ILE A 83 -8.89 -3.94 -4.59
C ILE A 83 -8.67 -5.27 -3.84
N TYR A 84 -9.18 -5.41 -2.62
CA TYR A 84 -9.03 -6.65 -1.85
C TYR A 84 -9.79 -7.81 -2.52
N LYS A 85 -10.98 -7.55 -3.05
CA LYS A 85 -11.72 -8.52 -3.86
C LYS A 85 -10.97 -8.90 -5.14
N LEU A 86 -10.41 -7.91 -5.85
CA LEU A 86 -9.62 -8.13 -7.06
C LEU A 86 -8.43 -9.05 -6.78
N LEU A 87 -7.74 -8.86 -5.65
CA LEU A 87 -6.58 -9.65 -5.23
C LEU A 87 -6.94 -10.99 -4.57
N ASN A 88 -8.22 -11.38 -4.55
CA ASN A 88 -8.72 -12.62 -3.95
C ASN A 88 -8.34 -12.76 -2.47
N ILE A 89 -8.53 -11.69 -1.68
CA ILE A 89 -8.20 -11.67 -0.24
C ILE A 89 -9.31 -12.33 0.57
N SER A 90 -8.93 -13.23 1.49
CA SER A 90 -9.83 -14.10 2.27
C SER A 90 -10.02 -13.65 3.72
N TYR A 91 -10.13 -12.33 3.98
CA TYR A 91 -10.38 -11.82 5.32
C TYR A 91 -11.77 -12.25 5.86
N ASP A 92 -11.83 -12.45 7.19
CA ASP A 92 -13.07 -12.79 7.89
C ASP A 92 -13.80 -11.55 8.42
N LYS A 93 -13.06 -10.47 8.71
CA LYS A 93 -13.61 -9.20 9.19
C LYS A 93 -12.93 -8.03 8.47
N PHE A 94 -13.78 -7.12 7.97
CA PHE A 94 -13.37 -5.78 7.54
C PHE A 94 -14.01 -4.78 8.51
N ILE A 95 -13.20 -4.24 9.43
CA ILE A 95 -13.64 -3.24 10.40
C ILE A 95 -13.47 -1.83 9.85
N ARG A 96 -14.38 -0.93 10.23
CA ARG A 96 -14.27 0.50 9.96
C ARG A 96 -14.23 1.25 11.29
N THR A 97 -13.37 2.25 11.42
CA THR A 97 -13.34 3.03 12.67
C THR A 97 -14.60 3.90 12.84
N THR A 98 -15.39 4.09 11.76
CA THR A 98 -16.72 4.70 11.80
C THR A 98 -17.85 3.72 12.17
N ASP A 99 -17.58 2.43 12.42
CA ASP A 99 -18.54 1.48 12.94
C ASP A 99 -19.00 1.94 14.34
N LYS A 100 -20.29 2.09 14.57
CA LYS A 100 -20.84 2.67 15.80
C LYS A 100 -20.49 1.89 17.08
N ASP A 101 -20.32 0.57 16.97
CA ASP A 101 -19.88 -0.25 18.10
C ASP A 101 -18.41 0.03 18.44
N HIS A 102 -17.57 0.22 17.42
CA HIS A 102 -16.19 0.62 17.60
C HIS A 102 -16.09 2.00 18.29
N GLU A 103 -16.74 3.03 17.73
CA GLU A 103 -16.75 4.38 18.32
C GLU A 103 -17.17 4.35 19.80
N ARG A 104 -18.25 3.63 20.11
CA ARG A 104 -18.75 3.50 21.48
C ARG A 104 -17.73 2.85 22.41
N GLN A 105 -17.05 1.80 21.96
CA GLN A 105 -16.04 1.13 22.80
C GLN A 105 -14.79 2.00 22.98
N VAL A 106 -14.36 2.74 21.96
CA VAL A 106 -13.25 3.70 22.07
C VAL A 106 -13.55 4.78 23.14
N GLN A 107 -14.76 5.33 23.14
CA GLN A 107 -15.19 6.29 24.16
C GLN A 107 -15.11 5.69 25.57
N LYS A 108 -15.61 4.48 25.76
CA LYS A 108 -15.54 3.78 27.05
C LYS A 108 -14.09 3.47 27.47
N MET A 109 -13.24 3.04 26.54
CA MET A 109 -11.82 2.78 26.82
C MET A 109 -11.09 4.07 27.22
N PHE A 110 -11.33 5.17 26.53
CA PHE A 110 -10.77 6.48 26.88
C PHE A 110 -11.19 6.91 28.29
N ARG A 111 -12.48 6.79 28.62
CA ARG A 111 -13.01 7.09 29.95
C ARG A 111 -12.36 6.21 31.02
N LYS A 112 -12.26 4.90 30.80
CA LYS A 112 -11.62 3.96 31.73
C LYS A 112 -10.16 4.32 32.00
N MET A 113 -9.39 4.65 30.95
CA MET A 113 -7.99 5.10 31.09
C MET A 113 -7.89 6.42 31.85
N TYR A 114 -8.84 7.33 31.67
CA TYR A 114 -8.94 8.57 32.42
C TYR A 114 -9.25 8.32 33.90
N GLU A 115 -10.23 7.49 34.21
CA GLU A 115 -10.60 7.09 35.56
C GLU A 115 -9.48 6.33 36.29
N ASN A 116 -8.68 5.54 35.58
CA ASN A 116 -7.48 4.89 36.10
C ASN A 116 -6.34 5.88 36.39
N GLY A 117 -6.49 7.16 36.04
CA GLY A 117 -5.46 8.18 36.19
C GLY A 117 -4.29 8.05 35.19
N ASP A 118 -4.46 7.28 34.15
CA ASP A 118 -3.50 7.11 33.04
C ASP A 118 -3.59 8.24 32.03
N ILE A 119 -4.77 8.85 31.89
CA ILE A 119 -5.02 10.04 31.07
C ILE A 119 -5.25 11.25 32.00
N TYR A 120 -4.69 12.39 31.64
CA TYR A 120 -4.90 13.67 32.33
C TYR A 120 -5.04 14.80 31.32
N LYS A 121 -5.71 15.91 31.74
CA LYS A 121 -5.90 17.08 30.91
C LYS A 121 -4.73 18.06 31.11
N GLY A 122 -4.19 18.62 30.03
CA GLY A 122 -3.10 19.58 30.03
C GLY A 122 -3.14 20.49 28.80
N ALA A 123 -2.13 21.36 28.67
CA ALA A 123 -1.92 22.15 27.47
C ALA A 123 -0.66 21.68 26.76
N TYR A 124 -0.75 21.50 25.46
CA TYR A 124 0.39 21.15 24.64
C TYR A 124 0.85 22.35 23.81
N LYS A 125 2.18 22.54 23.80
CA LYS A 125 2.83 23.45 22.89
C LYS A 125 4.00 22.73 22.21
N GLY A 126 3.93 22.58 20.91
CA GLY A 126 4.97 21.85 20.18
C GLY A 126 4.77 21.88 18.67
N TRP A 127 5.69 21.23 17.97
CA TRP A 127 5.70 21.16 16.51
C TRP A 127 4.80 20.02 16.00
N TYR A 128 3.75 20.36 15.29
CA TYR A 128 2.78 19.40 14.77
C TYR A 128 2.98 19.12 13.28
N CYS A 129 3.05 17.84 12.93
CA CYS A 129 3.07 17.37 11.56
C CYS A 129 1.68 16.89 11.15
N THR A 130 0.99 17.62 10.28
CA THR A 130 -0.35 17.25 9.78
C THR A 130 -0.35 15.93 9.00
N PRO A 131 0.63 15.64 8.10
CA PRO A 131 0.66 14.36 7.39
C PRO A 131 0.78 13.11 8.27
N CYS A 132 1.54 13.19 9.37
CA CYS A 132 1.75 12.09 10.30
C CYS A 132 0.82 12.15 11.51
N GLU A 133 0.08 13.25 11.66
CA GLU A 133 -0.76 13.54 12.84
C GLU A 133 0.00 13.36 14.16
N SER A 134 1.27 13.78 14.17
CA SER A 134 2.20 13.59 15.29
C SER A 134 2.79 14.92 15.76
N PHE A 135 2.97 15.03 17.09
CA PHE A 135 3.69 16.13 17.70
C PHE A 135 5.15 15.79 17.94
N TRP A 136 5.98 16.81 17.85
CA TRP A 136 7.42 16.73 18.03
C TRP A 136 7.92 17.86 18.91
N THR A 137 8.90 17.57 19.75
CA THR A 137 9.69 18.61 20.39
C THR A 137 10.70 19.19 19.39
N GLU A 138 11.18 20.39 19.62
CA GLU A 138 12.17 21.02 18.75
C GLU A 138 13.43 20.16 18.57
N THR A 139 13.85 19.46 19.63
CA THR A 139 15.00 18.56 19.63
C THR A 139 14.81 17.26 18.84
N GLN A 140 13.57 16.89 18.54
CA GLN A 140 13.23 15.71 17.76
C GLN A 140 13.13 15.99 16.26
N LEU A 141 13.07 17.26 15.87
CA LEU A 141 13.02 17.62 14.46
C LEU A 141 14.35 17.34 13.76
N VAL A 142 14.28 16.87 12.53
CA VAL A 142 15.44 16.69 11.65
C VAL A 142 15.42 17.82 10.62
N ASP A 143 16.43 18.70 10.64
CA ASP A 143 16.51 19.91 9.79
C ASP A 143 15.23 20.78 9.85
N GLY A 144 14.62 20.89 11.05
CA GLY A 144 13.39 21.66 11.27
C GLY A 144 12.13 21.00 10.70
N LYS A 145 12.18 19.72 10.33
CA LYS A 145 11.09 18.96 9.71
C LYS A 145 10.70 17.72 10.53
N CYS A 146 9.56 17.15 10.21
CA CYS A 146 9.08 15.91 10.83
C CYS A 146 10.08 14.75 10.62
N PRO A 147 10.55 14.08 11.66
CA PRO A 147 11.50 12.97 11.55
C PRO A 147 10.92 11.73 10.86
N ASP A 148 9.59 11.55 10.90
CA ASP A 148 8.93 10.37 10.31
C ASP A 148 8.73 10.51 8.78
N CYS A 149 8.29 11.69 8.30
CA CYS A 149 7.93 11.85 6.89
C CYS A 149 8.76 12.91 6.15
N GLY A 150 9.61 13.67 6.84
CA GLY A 150 10.35 14.81 6.27
C GLY A 150 9.48 16.01 5.90
N GLY A 151 8.19 16.02 6.27
CA GLY A 151 7.24 17.09 6.00
C GLY A 151 7.42 18.31 6.88
N GLU A 152 6.85 19.45 6.46
CA GLU A 152 6.82 20.67 7.25
C GLU A 152 6.00 20.48 8.52
N VAL A 153 6.45 21.10 9.62
CA VAL A 153 5.76 21.13 10.91
C VAL A 153 5.34 22.54 11.26
N LYS A 154 4.24 22.67 11.99
CA LYS A 154 3.72 23.97 12.47
C LYS A 154 3.70 23.99 13.99
N MET A 155 4.05 25.14 14.59
CA MET A 155 3.87 25.32 16.02
C MET A 155 2.37 25.29 16.33
N ALA A 156 1.96 24.42 17.24
CA ALA A 156 0.59 24.31 17.73
C ALA A 156 0.58 24.42 19.26
N GLU A 157 -0.41 25.15 19.78
CA GLU A 157 -0.69 25.24 21.20
C GLU A 157 -2.18 24.91 21.38
N GLU A 158 -2.47 23.85 22.10
CA GLU A 158 -3.82 23.30 22.21
C GLU A 158 -4.05 22.67 23.58
N GLU A 159 -5.24 22.86 24.16
CA GLU A 159 -5.68 22.05 25.29
C GLU A 159 -5.90 20.62 24.81
N ALA A 160 -5.36 19.65 25.51
CA ALA A 160 -5.44 18.25 25.12
C ALA A 160 -5.40 17.32 26.34
N TYR A 161 -5.81 16.08 26.13
CA TYR A 161 -5.59 14.99 27.05
C TYR A 161 -4.30 14.25 26.72
N PHE A 162 -3.57 13.86 27.77
CA PHE A 162 -2.28 13.17 27.67
C PHE A 162 -2.33 11.83 28.37
N PHE A 163 -1.75 10.81 27.74
CA PHE A 163 -1.55 9.50 28.34
C PHE A 163 -0.14 9.38 28.94
N LYS A 164 -0.05 8.94 30.19
CA LYS A 164 1.20 8.75 30.94
C LYS A 164 1.98 7.53 30.47
N MET A 165 2.66 7.65 29.33
CA MET A 165 3.41 6.54 28.73
C MET A 165 4.52 6.01 29.63
N GLY A 166 5.21 6.94 30.33
CA GLY A 166 6.31 6.61 31.25
C GLY A 166 5.94 5.65 32.37
N LYS A 167 4.67 5.64 32.82
CA LYS A 167 4.15 4.74 33.85
C LYS A 167 4.35 3.26 33.50
N TYR A 168 4.32 2.94 32.21
CA TYR A 168 4.39 1.57 31.69
C TYR A 168 5.74 1.20 31.08
N ALA A 169 6.70 2.12 31.05
CA ALA A 169 7.97 1.93 30.35
C ALA A 169 8.76 0.71 30.84
N ASP A 170 8.85 0.52 32.16
CA ASP A 170 9.59 -0.61 32.75
C ASP A 170 8.87 -1.95 32.48
N ALA A 171 7.54 -1.96 32.54
CA ALA A 171 6.74 -3.15 32.23
C ALA A 171 6.89 -3.55 30.75
N LEU A 172 6.89 -2.57 29.84
CA LEU A 172 7.10 -2.80 28.42
C LEU A 172 8.51 -3.32 28.13
N LYS A 173 9.53 -2.72 28.76
CA LYS A 173 10.92 -3.19 28.63
C LYS A 173 11.08 -4.62 29.12
N LYS A 174 10.53 -4.93 30.29
CA LYS A 174 10.51 -6.31 30.81
C LYS A 174 9.85 -7.28 29.84
N TYR A 175 8.70 -6.90 29.26
CA TYR A 175 8.02 -7.72 28.27
C TYR A 175 8.90 -7.98 27.04
N TYR A 176 9.62 -6.98 26.54
CA TYR A 176 10.56 -7.16 25.41
C TYR A 176 11.72 -8.11 25.73
N ASP A 177 12.18 -8.10 26.98
CA ASP A 177 13.28 -8.96 27.42
C ASP A 177 12.80 -10.42 27.58
N GLU A 178 11.58 -10.62 28.06
CA GLU A 178 10.96 -11.94 28.26
C GLU A 178 10.41 -12.54 26.93
N HIS A 179 10.11 -11.70 25.94
CA HIS A 179 9.53 -12.09 24.63
C HIS A 179 10.40 -11.58 23.46
N PRO A 180 11.57 -12.20 23.21
CA PRO A 180 12.46 -11.79 22.13
C PRO A 180 11.80 -11.89 20.74
N GLU A 181 10.80 -12.77 20.60
CA GLU A 181 10.01 -13.01 19.39
C GLU A 181 8.92 -11.97 19.15
N PHE A 182 8.65 -11.07 20.10
CA PHE A 182 7.52 -10.14 20.02
C PHE A 182 7.60 -9.21 18.83
N ILE A 183 8.80 -8.67 18.51
CA ILE A 183 9.02 -7.72 17.41
C ILE A 183 9.90 -8.36 16.35
N LEU A 184 9.38 -8.49 15.15
CA LEU A 184 10.08 -9.05 14.00
C LEU A 184 10.05 -8.06 12.82
N PRO A 185 11.11 -8.01 12.01
CA PRO A 185 12.44 -8.55 12.23
C PRO A 185 13.13 -7.96 13.46
N ALA A 186 14.12 -8.65 14.01
CA ALA A 186 14.83 -8.24 15.25
C ALA A 186 15.46 -6.83 15.19
N GLN A 187 15.82 -6.38 13.99
CA GLN A 187 16.31 -5.02 13.76
C GLN A 187 15.28 -3.97 14.23
N ARG A 188 13.98 -4.20 14.03
CA ARG A 188 12.91 -3.28 14.44
C ARG A 188 12.83 -3.15 15.96
N LYS A 189 13.06 -4.25 16.71
CA LYS A 189 13.18 -4.21 18.17
C LYS A 189 14.33 -3.28 18.59
N THR A 190 15.49 -3.43 17.95
CA THR A 190 16.67 -2.59 18.23
C THR A 190 16.39 -1.11 17.98
N GLU A 191 15.72 -0.77 16.89
CA GLU A 191 15.30 0.61 16.57
C GLU A 191 14.37 1.18 17.65
N MET A 192 13.35 0.42 18.07
CA MET A 192 12.40 0.86 19.09
C MET A 192 13.06 1.10 20.44
N VAL A 193 13.93 0.17 20.84
CA VAL A 193 14.65 0.27 22.12
C VAL A 193 15.60 1.47 22.13
N ASN A 194 16.39 1.64 21.07
CA ASN A 194 17.40 2.72 21.03
C ASN A 194 16.78 4.11 20.88
N ASN A 195 15.75 4.24 20.04
CA ASN A 195 15.22 5.55 19.69
C ASN A 195 14.11 6.04 20.64
N PHE A 196 13.42 5.12 21.34
CA PHE A 196 12.26 5.49 22.15
C PHE A 196 12.34 5.03 23.62
N ILE A 197 12.74 3.76 23.87
CA ILE A 197 12.73 3.22 25.23
C ILE A 197 13.89 3.77 26.05
N LYS A 198 15.13 3.75 25.52
CA LYS A 198 16.32 4.24 26.23
C LYS A 198 16.28 5.75 26.55
N PRO A 199 15.83 6.64 25.63
CA PRO A 199 15.70 8.06 25.94
C PRO A 199 14.60 8.36 26.94
N GLY A 200 13.68 7.42 27.21
CA GLY A 200 12.50 7.60 28.04
C GLY A 200 11.25 7.99 27.23
N LEU A 201 10.14 7.35 27.58
CA LEU A 201 8.85 7.61 26.90
C LEU A 201 8.27 8.93 27.38
N GLN A 202 7.95 9.81 26.43
CA GLN A 202 7.21 11.04 26.67
C GLN A 202 5.71 10.76 26.73
N ASP A 203 4.97 11.54 27.51
CA ASP A 203 3.52 11.44 27.57
C ASP A 203 2.91 11.72 26.20
N LEU A 204 1.93 10.90 25.81
CA LEU A 204 1.32 10.95 24.49
C LEU A 204 0.06 11.81 24.52
N CYS A 205 -0.02 12.80 23.64
CA CYS A 205 -1.25 13.53 23.40
C CYS A 205 -2.31 12.59 22.77
N VAL A 206 -3.43 12.40 23.45
CA VAL A 206 -4.48 11.42 23.05
C VAL A 206 -5.82 12.07 22.71
N SER A 207 -5.88 13.39 22.59
CA SER A 207 -7.06 14.10 22.08
C SER A 207 -6.68 15.34 21.27
N ARG A 208 -7.64 15.84 20.51
CA ARG A 208 -7.50 17.03 19.66
C ARG A 208 -8.75 17.89 19.72
N THR A 209 -8.58 19.22 19.53
CA THR A 209 -9.68 20.20 19.42
C THR A 209 -9.66 20.95 18.10
N SER A 210 -8.58 20.81 17.31
CA SER A 210 -8.33 21.55 16.07
C SER A 210 -9.17 21.09 14.88
N PHE A 211 -9.81 19.93 14.95
CA PHE A 211 -10.73 19.39 13.93
C PHE A 211 -11.88 18.64 14.60
N LYS A 212 -12.93 18.32 13.83
CA LYS A 212 -14.18 17.71 14.36
C LYS A 212 -14.41 16.28 13.90
N TRP A 213 -13.79 15.86 12.79
CA TRP A 213 -13.98 14.52 12.24
C TRP A 213 -13.16 13.49 13.02
N GLY A 214 -13.78 12.92 14.05
CA GLY A 214 -13.21 11.94 14.97
C GLY A 214 -14.21 11.52 16.01
N ILE A 215 -13.83 10.59 16.88
CA ILE A 215 -14.68 10.10 17.97
C ILE A 215 -14.66 11.14 19.11
N PRO A 216 -15.79 11.74 19.47
CA PRO A 216 -15.80 12.73 20.57
C PRO A 216 -15.51 12.05 21.91
N VAL A 217 -14.75 12.72 22.78
CA VAL A 217 -14.62 12.32 24.19
C VAL A 217 -15.97 12.52 24.86
N ASP A 218 -16.58 11.46 25.36
CA ASP A 218 -17.99 11.47 25.80
C ASP A 218 -18.29 12.42 26.98
N PHE A 219 -17.32 12.66 27.85
CA PHE A 219 -17.42 13.60 28.99
C PHE A 219 -16.86 15.00 28.69
N ASP A 220 -16.19 15.21 27.54
CA ASP A 220 -15.70 16.51 27.10
C ASP A 220 -15.75 16.60 25.55
N PRO A 221 -16.95 16.82 24.96
CA PRO A 221 -17.19 16.74 23.53
C PRO A 221 -16.46 17.79 22.66
N LYS A 222 -15.74 18.74 23.30
CA LYS A 222 -14.86 19.64 22.57
C LYS A 222 -13.64 18.92 22.00
N HIS A 223 -13.26 17.80 22.60
CA HIS A 223 -12.14 16.97 22.21
C HIS A 223 -12.61 15.79 21.39
N VAL A 224 -11.86 15.46 20.34
CA VAL A 224 -11.94 14.17 19.64
C VAL A 224 -10.77 13.30 20.04
N VAL A 225 -11.00 11.99 20.12
CA VAL A 225 -9.96 11.00 20.44
C VAL A 225 -8.87 11.02 19.38
N TYR A 226 -7.62 10.92 19.80
CA TYR A 226 -6.46 10.87 18.93
C TYR A 226 -6.49 9.62 18.03
N VAL A 227 -6.18 9.82 16.75
CA VAL A 227 -6.31 8.80 15.71
C VAL A 227 -5.64 7.45 16.06
N TRP A 228 -4.49 7.45 16.72
CA TRP A 228 -3.81 6.21 17.08
C TRP A 228 -4.45 5.46 18.25
N LEU A 229 -5.08 6.15 19.20
CA LEU A 229 -5.89 5.45 20.23
C LEU A 229 -7.14 4.85 19.59
N ASP A 230 -7.77 5.58 18.68
CA ASP A 230 -8.89 5.10 17.87
C ASP A 230 -8.46 3.90 17.01
N ALA A 231 -7.52 4.10 16.10
CA ALA A 231 -7.11 3.09 15.14
C ALA A 231 -6.62 1.78 15.78
N LEU A 232 -5.74 1.84 16.80
CA LEU A 232 -5.17 0.63 17.41
C LEU A 232 -6.21 -0.25 18.13
N THR A 233 -7.25 0.35 18.68
CA THR A 233 -8.30 -0.41 19.39
C THR A 233 -9.18 -1.25 18.46
N ASN A 234 -9.08 -1.06 17.12
CA ASN A 234 -9.78 -1.88 16.15
C ASN A 234 -9.52 -3.38 16.34
N TYR A 235 -8.30 -3.75 16.76
CA TYR A 235 -7.88 -5.14 16.90
C TYR A 235 -8.67 -5.92 17.95
N ILE A 236 -9.25 -5.24 18.92
CA ILE A 236 -10.10 -5.85 19.93
C ILE A 236 -11.58 -5.58 19.68
N THR A 237 -11.95 -4.38 19.23
CA THR A 237 -13.35 -4.06 18.95
C THR A 237 -13.90 -4.85 17.77
N GLY A 238 -13.08 -5.18 16.77
CA GLY A 238 -13.44 -6.06 15.66
C GLY A 238 -13.77 -7.50 16.08
N LEU A 239 -13.29 -7.92 17.25
CA LEU A 239 -13.64 -9.19 17.89
C LEU A 239 -14.85 -9.07 18.84
N GLY A 240 -15.41 -7.87 19.03
CA GLY A 240 -16.50 -7.63 19.98
C GLY A 240 -16.03 -7.49 21.44
N TYR A 241 -14.87 -6.85 21.66
CA TYR A 241 -14.45 -6.45 23.00
C TYR A 241 -15.40 -5.43 23.60
N ASP A 242 -15.80 -5.66 24.85
CA ASP A 242 -16.59 -4.72 25.64
C ASP A 242 -15.89 -4.39 26.97
N VAL A 243 -15.64 -3.10 27.20
CA VAL A 243 -14.99 -2.57 28.41
C VAL A 243 -15.74 -2.94 29.68
N ASP A 244 -17.08 -3.07 29.62
CA ASP A 244 -17.93 -3.39 30.76
C ASP A 244 -17.97 -4.89 31.07
N GLY A 245 -17.18 -5.70 30.37
CA GLY A 245 -17.03 -7.13 30.63
C GLY A 245 -17.97 -8.05 29.84
N ASN A 246 -18.78 -7.50 28.93
CA ASN A 246 -19.73 -8.27 28.09
C ASN A 246 -19.16 -8.60 26.71
N SER A 247 -17.85 -8.85 26.63
CA SER A 247 -17.17 -9.15 25.36
C SER A 247 -17.72 -10.41 24.70
N ASP A 248 -17.79 -10.38 23.38
CA ASP A 248 -18.25 -11.49 22.54
C ASP A 248 -17.37 -12.75 22.71
N GLU A 249 -17.92 -13.91 22.37
CA GLU A 249 -17.22 -15.18 22.35
C GLU A 249 -16.04 -15.17 21.36
N LYS A 250 -16.10 -14.36 20.29
CA LYS A 250 -14.97 -14.17 19.37
C LYS A 250 -13.77 -13.54 20.06
N PHE A 251 -13.97 -12.50 20.87
CA PHE A 251 -12.90 -11.89 21.64
C PHE A 251 -12.28 -12.88 22.61
N LYS A 252 -13.09 -13.59 23.39
CA LYS A 252 -12.61 -14.60 24.35
C LYS A 252 -11.81 -15.71 23.68
N LYS A 253 -12.21 -16.10 22.45
CA LYS A 253 -11.57 -17.16 21.69
C LYS A 253 -10.28 -16.72 21.03
N TYR A 254 -10.29 -15.58 20.30
CA TYR A 254 -9.18 -15.22 19.41
C TYR A 254 -8.16 -14.28 20.04
N TRP A 255 -8.54 -13.44 21.01
CA TRP A 255 -7.58 -12.58 21.68
C TRP A 255 -6.70 -13.38 22.67
N PRO A 256 -5.36 -13.13 22.82
CA PRO A 256 -4.59 -12.13 22.08
C PRO A 256 -4.28 -12.56 20.65
N ALA A 257 -3.99 -11.56 19.78
CA ALA A 257 -3.57 -11.80 18.42
C ALA A 257 -2.29 -12.62 18.36
N ASP A 258 -2.21 -13.55 17.40
CA ASP A 258 -1.00 -14.31 17.13
C ASP A 258 0.02 -13.44 16.39
N VAL A 259 -0.43 -12.59 15.45
CA VAL A 259 0.43 -11.61 14.79
C VAL A 259 -0.33 -10.40 14.27
N HIS A 260 0.25 -9.21 14.46
CA HIS A 260 -0.06 -7.99 13.74
C HIS A 260 0.97 -7.82 12.62
N VAL A 261 0.54 -7.90 11.36
CA VAL A 261 1.38 -7.65 10.17
C VAL A 261 1.20 -6.18 9.77
N ILE A 262 2.27 -5.41 9.78
CA ILE A 262 2.21 -3.95 9.60
C ILE A 262 3.42 -3.43 8.84
N GLY A 263 3.30 -2.25 8.23
CA GLY A 263 4.44 -1.55 7.66
C GLY A 263 5.46 -1.09 8.70
N LYS A 264 6.73 -1.07 8.35
CA LYS A 264 7.83 -0.67 9.27
C LYS A 264 7.68 0.76 9.82
N ASP A 265 6.97 1.64 9.12
CA ASP A 265 6.71 3.03 9.49
C ASP A 265 5.80 3.19 10.71
N ILE A 266 5.00 2.17 10.99
CA ILE A 266 4.06 2.19 12.11
C ILE A 266 4.42 1.20 13.24
N VAL A 267 5.64 0.64 13.21
CA VAL A 267 6.13 -0.28 14.26
C VAL A 267 6.07 0.37 15.64
N ARG A 268 6.43 1.66 15.78
CA ARG A 268 6.37 2.38 17.05
C ARG A 268 4.98 2.33 17.68
N PHE A 269 3.94 2.55 16.89
CA PHE A 269 2.56 2.58 17.38
C PHE A 269 2.09 1.19 17.83
N HIS A 270 2.51 0.13 17.14
CA HIS A 270 2.08 -1.25 17.42
C HIS A 270 2.91 -1.94 18.49
N THR A 271 4.13 -1.48 18.73
CA THR A 271 5.02 -2.12 19.70
C THR A 271 5.21 -1.31 20.98
N ILE A 272 4.92 0.00 20.96
CA ILE A 272 5.01 0.86 22.15
C ILE A 272 3.61 1.30 22.59
N TYR A 273 2.85 2.01 21.73
CA TYR A 273 1.56 2.60 22.13
C TYR A 273 0.53 1.51 22.39
N TRP A 274 0.34 0.59 21.46
CA TRP A 274 -0.65 -0.47 21.58
C TRP A 274 -0.44 -1.36 22.82
N PRO A 275 0.75 -1.91 23.08
CA PRO A 275 1.00 -2.64 24.32
C PRO A 275 0.68 -1.83 25.57
N ILE A 276 1.05 -0.55 25.62
CA ILE A 276 0.81 0.30 26.79
C ILE A 276 -0.69 0.55 26.99
N PHE A 277 -1.46 0.77 25.93
CA PHE A 277 -2.92 0.88 26.03
C PHE A 277 -3.56 -0.41 26.55
N LEU A 278 -3.09 -1.56 26.08
CA LEU A 278 -3.55 -2.86 26.56
C LEU A 278 -3.20 -3.08 28.04
N MET A 279 -1.98 -2.71 28.47
CA MET A 279 -1.57 -2.76 29.89
C MET A 279 -2.47 -1.90 30.77
N SER A 280 -2.82 -0.68 30.31
CA SER A 280 -3.75 0.21 31.01
C SER A 280 -5.16 -0.40 31.14
N LEU A 281 -5.61 -1.13 30.13
CA LEU A 281 -6.89 -1.84 30.13
C LEU A 281 -6.85 -3.19 30.89
N GLY A 282 -5.67 -3.64 31.31
CA GLY A 282 -5.48 -4.94 31.95
C GLY A 282 -5.65 -6.13 31.00
N LEU A 283 -5.35 -5.93 29.70
CA LEU A 283 -5.51 -6.96 28.66
C LEU A 283 -4.17 -7.60 28.31
N PRO A 284 -4.16 -8.90 27.91
CA PRO A 284 -2.97 -9.55 27.41
C PRO A 284 -2.49 -8.90 26.11
N LEU A 285 -1.16 -8.93 25.89
CA LEU A 285 -0.53 -8.35 24.71
C LEU A 285 -0.58 -9.31 23.51
N PRO A 286 -0.52 -8.82 22.26
CA PRO A 286 -0.37 -9.66 21.08
C PRO A 286 0.95 -10.44 21.15
N LYS A 287 1.00 -11.65 20.59
CA LYS A 287 2.18 -12.51 20.65
C LYS A 287 3.33 -11.98 19.80
N GLN A 288 3.01 -11.45 18.59
CA GLN A 288 4.01 -10.96 17.65
C GLN A 288 3.52 -9.74 16.88
N VAL A 289 4.47 -8.86 16.52
CA VAL A 289 4.30 -7.77 15.57
C VAL A 289 5.36 -7.94 14.48
N PHE A 290 4.93 -8.15 13.25
CA PHE A 290 5.82 -8.23 12.10
C PHE A 290 5.80 -6.93 11.32
N GLY A 291 6.89 -6.16 11.42
CA GLY A 291 7.08 -4.89 10.71
C GLY A 291 7.75 -5.10 9.36
N HIS A 292 6.96 -5.32 8.29
CA HIS A 292 7.49 -5.56 6.96
C HIS A 292 8.15 -4.30 6.35
N PRO A 293 9.15 -4.45 5.46
CA PRO A 293 9.80 -3.33 4.78
C PRO A 293 8.89 -2.67 3.74
N TRP A 294 9.33 -1.52 3.23
CA TRP A 294 8.62 -0.79 2.17
C TRP A 294 8.88 -1.39 0.79
N LEU A 295 7.91 -1.21 -0.08
CA LEU A 295 8.05 -1.41 -1.51
C LEU A 295 8.30 -0.05 -2.16
N LEU A 296 9.50 0.14 -2.69
CA LEU A 296 9.95 1.38 -3.33
C LEU A 296 9.88 1.23 -4.84
N GLN A 297 9.58 2.32 -5.53
CA GLN A 297 9.75 2.40 -6.99
C GLN A 297 11.06 3.12 -7.31
N ASP A 298 11.62 2.89 -8.51
CA ASP A 298 12.87 3.47 -8.98
C ASP A 298 13.10 4.89 -8.47
N GLY A 299 14.15 5.07 -7.67
CA GLY A 299 14.52 6.37 -7.10
C GLY A 299 13.81 6.80 -5.83
N GLY A 300 12.99 5.95 -5.19
CA GLY A 300 12.49 6.20 -3.85
C GLY A 300 11.01 5.91 -3.60
N LYS A 301 10.46 6.51 -2.54
CA LYS A 301 9.07 6.29 -2.09
C LYS A 301 8.07 6.72 -3.16
N MET A 302 7.07 5.86 -3.43
CA MET A 302 5.94 6.18 -4.29
C MET A 302 5.15 7.37 -3.76
N SER A 303 4.82 8.32 -4.63
CA SER A 303 4.06 9.50 -4.27
C SER A 303 3.10 9.91 -5.38
N LYS A 304 1.83 10.18 -5.01
CA LYS A 304 0.81 10.66 -5.97
C LYS A 304 1.24 11.97 -6.65
N SER A 305 1.94 12.85 -5.92
CA SER A 305 2.44 14.12 -6.48
C SER A 305 3.57 13.95 -7.50
N LYS A 306 4.32 12.83 -7.44
CA LYS A 306 5.35 12.50 -8.43
C LYS A 306 4.80 11.75 -9.64
N GLY A 307 3.55 11.30 -9.59
CA GLY A 307 2.92 10.52 -10.65
C GLY A 307 3.51 9.12 -10.86
N ASN A 308 4.29 8.62 -9.90
CA ASN A 308 5.00 7.34 -9.99
C ASN A 308 4.34 6.23 -9.18
N VAL A 309 3.03 6.32 -8.90
CA VAL A 309 2.32 5.31 -8.10
C VAL A 309 1.90 4.15 -8.97
N ILE A 310 2.29 2.94 -8.58
CA ILE A 310 1.79 1.68 -9.15
C ILE A 310 0.60 1.22 -8.31
N TYR A 311 -0.51 0.88 -8.96
CA TYR A 311 -1.70 0.33 -8.32
C TYR A 311 -1.85 -1.17 -8.63
N ALA A 312 -2.50 -1.90 -7.73
CA ALA A 312 -2.69 -3.34 -7.89
C ALA A 312 -3.52 -3.69 -9.13
N ASP A 313 -4.55 -2.92 -9.44
CA ASP A 313 -5.40 -3.12 -10.61
C ASP A 313 -4.64 -2.93 -11.93
N ASP A 314 -3.65 -2.02 -11.97
CA ASP A 314 -2.77 -1.89 -13.13
C ASP A 314 -1.99 -3.18 -13.37
N LEU A 315 -1.31 -3.67 -12.32
CA LEU A 315 -0.53 -4.89 -12.43
C LEU A 315 -1.41 -6.10 -12.78
N VAL A 316 -2.60 -6.21 -12.18
CA VAL A 316 -3.53 -7.29 -12.50
C VAL A 316 -3.98 -7.24 -13.96
N GLY A 317 -4.17 -6.04 -14.53
CA GLY A 317 -4.49 -5.87 -15.95
C GLY A 317 -3.40 -6.38 -16.90
N PHE A 318 -2.12 -6.27 -16.51
CA PHE A 318 -0.99 -6.75 -17.31
C PHE A 318 -0.69 -8.25 -17.10
N PHE A 319 -0.74 -8.71 -15.85
CA PHE A 319 -0.14 -9.99 -15.45
C PHE A 319 -1.15 -11.02 -14.91
N GLY A 320 -2.35 -10.60 -14.55
CA GLY A 320 -3.32 -11.41 -13.82
C GLY A 320 -3.07 -11.47 -12.31
N VAL A 321 -4.10 -11.89 -11.56
CA VAL A 321 -4.12 -11.81 -10.09
C VAL A 321 -3.00 -12.63 -9.44
N ASP A 322 -2.91 -13.91 -9.79
CA ASP A 322 -1.96 -14.82 -9.14
C ASP A 322 -0.51 -14.50 -9.46
N ALA A 323 -0.22 -13.98 -10.67
CA ALA A 323 1.13 -13.54 -11.01
C ALA A 323 1.53 -12.30 -10.20
N VAL A 324 0.61 -11.37 -9.97
CA VAL A 324 0.84 -10.21 -9.09
C VAL A 324 1.05 -10.63 -7.65
N ARG A 325 0.22 -11.53 -7.11
CA ARG A 325 0.39 -12.10 -5.76
C ARG A 325 1.75 -12.77 -5.62
N TYR A 326 2.12 -13.61 -6.59
CA TYR A 326 3.42 -14.28 -6.60
C TYR A 326 4.58 -13.28 -6.57
N PHE A 327 4.58 -12.30 -7.47
CA PHE A 327 5.65 -11.30 -7.55
C PHE A 327 5.82 -10.56 -6.22
N LEU A 328 4.74 -10.05 -5.65
CA LEU A 328 4.77 -9.31 -4.40
C LEU A 328 5.36 -10.15 -3.25
N LEU A 329 5.05 -11.44 -3.21
CA LEU A 329 5.50 -12.32 -2.13
C LEU A 329 6.90 -12.89 -2.35
N ALA A 330 7.31 -13.06 -3.62
CA ALA A 330 8.61 -13.66 -3.97
C ALA A 330 9.77 -12.67 -3.93
N GLU A 331 9.50 -11.37 -4.19
CA GLU A 331 10.56 -10.36 -4.37
C GLU A 331 10.77 -9.44 -3.17
N MET A 332 9.88 -9.49 -2.16
CA MET A 332 10.06 -8.66 -0.98
C MET A 332 11.10 -9.24 -0.04
N PRO A 333 12.21 -8.51 0.23
CA PRO A 333 13.19 -8.91 1.22
C PRO A 333 12.58 -8.94 2.64
N TYR A 334 13.20 -9.69 3.55
CA TYR A 334 12.71 -9.82 4.91
C TYR A 334 12.97 -8.56 5.79
N GLU A 335 14.13 -7.92 5.64
CA GLU A 335 14.59 -6.83 6.51
C GLU A 335 14.71 -5.48 5.79
N THR A 336 15.14 -5.51 4.53
CA THR A 336 15.44 -4.32 3.71
C THR A 336 14.30 -3.99 2.77
N ASP A 337 14.23 -2.73 2.33
CA ASP A 337 13.21 -2.30 1.37
C ASP A 337 13.37 -3.02 0.03
N GLY A 338 12.25 -3.40 -0.56
CA GLY A 338 12.18 -3.96 -1.90
C GLY A 338 12.06 -2.85 -2.94
N ILE A 339 12.58 -3.11 -4.14
CA ILE A 339 12.42 -2.21 -5.29
C ILE A 339 11.48 -2.88 -6.29
N ILE A 340 10.60 -2.10 -6.89
CA ILE A 340 9.67 -2.56 -7.93
C ILE A 340 9.82 -1.68 -9.18
N ASN A 341 9.93 -2.32 -10.34
CA ASN A 341 9.79 -1.70 -11.65
C ASN A 341 9.16 -2.68 -12.63
N TRP A 342 8.70 -2.20 -13.77
CA TRP A 342 7.97 -2.99 -14.74
C TRP A 342 8.84 -4.06 -15.41
N GLU A 343 10.10 -3.76 -15.66
CA GLU A 343 11.09 -4.68 -16.21
C GLU A 343 11.26 -5.90 -15.29
N TRP A 344 11.53 -5.62 -14.00
CA TRP A 344 11.75 -6.69 -13.01
C TRP A 344 10.52 -7.57 -12.82
N ILE A 345 9.33 -6.97 -12.73
CA ILE A 345 8.07 -7.74 -12.62
C ILE A 345 7.94 -8.68 -13.81
N THR A 346 8.14 -8.16 -15.03
CA THR A 346 7.99 -8.93 -16.27
C THR A 346 9.01 -10.05 -16.35
N ASP A 347 10.28 -9.78 -16.06
CA ASP A 347 11.35 -10.78 -16.06
C ASP A 347 11.10 -11.87 -15.02
N LYS A 348 10.66 -11.51 -13.81
CA LYS A 348 10.36 -12.48 -12.75
C LYS A 348 9.22 -13.40 -13.14
N ILE A 349 8.14 -12.85 -13.68
CA ILE A 349 6.99 -13.63 -14.15
C ILE A 349 7.40 -14.55 -15.32
N ASN A 350 8.18 -14.03 -16.28
CA ASN A 350 8.68 -14.83 -17.39
C ASN A 350 9.58 -15.98 -16.93
N ASN A 351 10.52 -15.70 -16.02
CA ASN A 351 11.49 -16.69 -15.60
C ASN A 351 10.87 -17.77 -14.71
N ASP A 352 10.15 -17.36 -13.68
CA ASP A 352 9.65 -18.31 -12.69
C ASP A 352 8.31 -18.92 -13.11
N LEU A 353 7.33 -18.10 -13.50
CA LEU A 353 5.98 -18.60 -13.77
C LEU A 353 5.84 -19.16 -15.18
N ALA A 354 6.35 -18.49 -16.22
CA ALA A 354 6.23 -19.00 -17.58
C ALA A 354 7.27 -20.11 -17.87
N ASN A 355 8.57 -19.86 -17.61
CA ASN A 355 9.62 -20.79 -18.02
C ASN A 355 9.78 -21.98 -17.06
N ILE A 356 9.83 -21.76 -15.73
CA ILE A 356 10.05 -22.86 -14.77
C ILE A 356 8.75 -23.62 -14.54
N TYR A 357 7.68 -22.94 -14.08
CA TYR A 357 6.46 -23.60 -13.64
C TYR A 357 5.50 -23.93 -14.79
N GLY A 358 5.09 -22.95 -15.59
CA GLY A 358 4.13 -23.12 -16.68
C GLY A 358 4.62 -24.08 -17.76
N ASN A 359 5.90 -23.97 -18.15
CA ASN A 359 6.52 -24.87 -19.11
C ASN A 359 6.60 -26.33 -18.61
N LEU A 360 6.95 -26.52 -17.30
CA LEU A 360 6.95 -27.84 -16.69
C LEU A 360 5.57 -28.50 -16.77
N VAL A 361 4.51 -27.78 -16.40
CA VAL A 361 3.12 -28.26 -16.46
C VAL A 361 2.74 -28.62 -17.90
N SER A 362 2.95 -27.67 -18.83
CA SER A 362 2.58 -27.86 -20.26
C SER A 362 3.33 -29.05 -20.90
N ARG A 363 4.64 -29.17 -20.65
CA ARG A 363 5.45 -30.29 -21.18
C ARG A 363 4.99 -31.63 -20.64
N THR A 364 4.69 -31.69 -19.33
CA THR A 364 4.25 -32.95 -18.71
C THR A 364 2.89 -33.40 -19.25
N VAL A 365 1.92 -32.48 -19.35
CA VAL A 365 0.60 -32.76 -19.94
C VAL A 365 0.75 -33.18 -21.41
N ALA A 366 1.54 -32.44 -22.20
CA ALA A 366 1.74 -32.75 -23.61
C ALA A 366 2.38 -34.13 -23.84
N MET A 367 3.41 -34.49 -23.05
CA MET A 367 4.04 -35.81 -23.15
C MET A 367 3.09 -36.93 -22.71
N SER A 368 2.31 -36.71 -21.64
CA SER A 368 1.31 -37.71 -21.20
C SER A 368 0.25 -37.97 -22.27
N ASN A 369 -0.27 -36.90 -22.89
CA ASN A 369 -1.23 -37.02 -23.99
C ASN A 369 -0.60 -37.72 -25.22
N LYS A 370 0.62 -37.31 -25.60
CA LYS A 370 1.30 -37.82 -26.78
C LYS A 370 1.61 -39.32 -26.69
N TYR A 371 2.11 -39.77 -25.53
CA TYR A 371 2.63 -41.14 -25.42
C TYR A 371 1.61 -42.15 -24.90
N PHE A 372 0.65 -41.69 -24.06
CA PHE A 372 -0.32 -42.58 -23.39
C PHE A 372 -1.77 -42.09 -23.45
N GLY A 373 -2.13 -41.21 -24.40
CA GLY A 373 -3.49 -40.69 -24.52
C GLY A 373 -3.96 -39.96 -23.22
N GLY A 374 -3.04 -39.37 -22.50
CA GLY A 374 -3.28 -38.65 -21.25
C GLY A 374 -3.34 -39.53 -20.00
N VAL A 375 -3.26 -40.84 -20.10
CA VAL A 375 -3.36 -41.74 -18.95
C VAL A 375 -2.07 -41.78 -18.16
N LEU A 376 -2.18 -41.48 -16.84
CA LEU A 376 -1.09 -41.59 -15.88
C LEU A 376 -1.09 -42.97 -15.21
N GLU A 377 0.08 -43.61 -15.17
CA GLU A 377 0.27 -44.91 -14.52
C GLU A 377 1.67 -45.00 -13.91
N ASN A 378 1.74 -45.33 -12.63
CA ASN A 378 2.99 -45.74 -12.02
C ASN A 378 3.23 -47.24 -12.28
N ALA A 379 4.06 -47.55 -13.25
CA ALA A 379 4.40 -48.92 -13.60
C ALA A 379 5.49 -49.52 -12.68
N GLY A 380 5.99 -48.78 -11.68
CA GLY A 380 6.99 -49.27 -10.71
C GLY A 380 8.41 -49.44 -11.25
N ALA A 381 8.71 -48.99 -12.46
CA ALA A 381 10.05 -49.10 -13.07
C ALA A 381 10.96 -47.98 -12.49
N LYS A 382 11.47 -48.18 -11.28
CA LYS A 382 12.23 -47.22 -10.51
C LYS A 382 13.71 -47.21 -10.90
N GLU A 383 14.33 -46.04 -10.83
CA GLU A 383 15.78 -45.80 -10.94
C GLU A 383 16.24 -44.82 -9.82
N ASP A 384 17.56 -44.77 -9.54
CA ASP A 384 18.12 -43.96 -8.43
C ASP A 384 17.75 -42.47 -8.51
N VAL A 385 17.61 -41.91 -9.71
CA VAL A 385 17.21 -40.51 -9.96
C VAL A 385 15.82 -40.17 -9.42
N ASP A 386 14.95 -41.20 -9.27
CA ASP A 386 13.61 -41.01 -8.70
C ASP A 386 13.64 -40.75 -7.22
N ASP A 387 14.56 -41.35 -6.48
CA ASP A 387 14.69 -41.18 -5.03
C ASP A 387 15.02 -39.73 -4.65
N ASP A 388 15.92 -39.11 -5.39
CA ASP A 388 16.27 -37.70 -5.17
C ASP A 388 15.09 -36.75 -5.48
N LEU A 389 14.35 -37.01 -6.57
CA LEU A 389 13.12 -36.27 -6.86
C LEU A 389 12.08 -36.42 -5.75
N ILE A 390 11.78 -37.66 -5.36
CA ILE A 390 10.78 -37.99 -4.34
C ILE A 390 11.17 -37.36 -2.99
N ALA A 391 12.43 -37.49 -2.57
CA ALA A 391 12.93 -36.89 -1.32
C ALA A 391 12.81 -35.35 -1.33
N THR A 392 13.16 -34.72 -2.46
CA THR A 392 13.01 -33.26 -2.63
C THR A 392 11.56 -32.82 -2.49
N VAL A 393 10.64 -33.52 -3.16
CA VAL A 393 9.21 -33.18 -3.17
C VAL A 393 8.56 -33.41 -1.82
N THR A 394 8.79 -34.57 -1.19
CA THR A 394 8.14 -34.94 0.07
C THR A 394 8.72 -34.21 1.27
N GLY A 395 9.99 -33.79 1.22
CA GLY A 395 10.65 -33.01 2.25
C GLY A 395 10.39 -31.50 2.20
N ALA A 396 9.72 -31.00 1.19
CA ALA A 396 9.55 -29.56 0.98
C ALA A 396 8.62 -28.90 2.03
N TYR A 397 7.57 -29.58 2.46
CA TYR A 397 6.56 -29.01 3.37
C TYR A 397 7.18 -28.47 4.67
N GLU A 398 8.02 -29.23 5.35
CA GLU A 398 8.62 -28.81 6.62
C GLU A 398 9.54 -27.59 6.44
N LYS A 399 10.25 -27.51 5.31
CA LYS A 399 11.07 -26.33 4.97
C LYS A 399 10.22 -25.10 4.72
N VAL A 400 9.17 -25.22 3.91
CA VAL A 400 8.21 -24.16 3.65
C VAL A 400 7.54 -23.68 4.93
N ARG A 401 7.08 -24.62 5.76
CA ARG A 401 6.46 -24.35 7.06
C ARG A 401 7.38 -23.57 8.00
N ALA A 402 8.64 -23.96 8.10
CA ALA A 402 9.63 -23.28 8.93
C ALA A 402 9.78 -21.81 8.49
N LYS A 403 9.90 -21.56 7.17
CA LYS A 403 10.03 -20.20 6.62
C LYS A 403 8.79 -19.34 6.86
N ILE A 404 7.59 -19.91 6.71
CA ILE A 404 6.35 -19.18 6.98
C ILE A 404 6.20 -18.82 8.45
N ASN A 405 6.58 -19.71 9.37
CA ASN A 405 6.57 -19.44 10.80
C ASN A 405 7.55 -18.32 11.22
N GLU A 406 8.59 -18.09 10.41
CA GLU A 406 9.54 -16.99 10.55
C GLU A 406 9.13 -15.73 9.77
N PHE A 407 7.98 -15.72 9.09
CA PHE A 407 7.52 -14.67 8.16
C PHE A 407 8.46 -14.43 6.96
N ARG A 408 9.31 -15.39 6.61
CA ARG A 408 10.24 -15.36 5.48
C ARG A 408 9.57 -15.92 4.23
N ILE A 409 8.57 -15.19 3.72
CA ILE A 409 7.65 -15.69 2.70
C ILE A 409 8.33 -15.88 1.34
N SER A 410 9.25 -14.99 0.96
CA SER A 410 10.05 -15.16 -0.27
C SER A 410 10.92 -16.42 -0.23
N ASP A 411 11.49 -16.73 0.95
CA ASP A 411 12.26 -17.96 1.12
C ASP A 411 11.35 -19.19 1.05
N ALA A 412 10.14 -19.13 1.61
CA ALA A 412 9.17 -20.22 1.52
C ALA A 412 8.78 -20.50 0.05
N LEU A 413 8.55 -19.48 -0.75
CA LEU A 413 8.31 -19.61 -2.19
C LEU A 413 9.52 -20.21 -2.92
N SER A 414 10.73 -19.79 -2.54
CA SER A 414 11.97 -20.35 -3.10
C SER A 414 12.08 -21.86 -2.83
N GLU A 415 11.73 -22.33 -1.63
CA GLU A 415 11.70 -23.78 -1.29
C GLU A 415 10.65 -24.53 -2.16
N ILE A 416 9.50 -23.93 -2.42
CA ILE A 416 8.50 -24.53 -3.33
C ILE A 416 9.07 -24.64 -4.76
N PHE A 417 9.73 -23.61 -5.24
CA PHE A 417 10.32 -23.59 -6.58
C PHE A 417 11.51 -24.56 -6.74
N VAL A 418 12.13 -25.01 -5.65
CA VAL A 418 13.10 -26.13 -5.69
C VAL A 418 12.44 -27.39 -6.25
N ILE A 419 11.17 -27.67 -5.92
CA ILE A 419 10.42 -28.82 -6.47
C ILE A 419 10.35 -28.71 -8.01
N PHE A 420 9.91 -27.56 -8.52
CA PHE A 420 9.71 -27.39 -9.97
C PHE A 420 11.03 -27.38 -10.74
N LYS A 421 12.08 -26.80 -10.18
CA LYS A 421 13.43 -26.85 -10.76
C LYS A 421 13.97 -28.27 -10.77
N ARG A 422 13.77 -29.03 -9.69
CA ARG A 422 14.18 -30.45 -9.62
C ARG A 422 13.41 -31.32 -10.63
N ALA A 423 12.10 -31.07 -10.78
CA ALA A 423 11.28 -31.78 -11.76
C ALA A 423 11.68 -31.46 -13.21
N ASN A 424 12.04 -30.21 -13.53
CA ASN A 424 12.59 -29.86 -14.84
C ASN A 424 13.93 -30.59 -15.11
N LYS A 425 14.84 -30.59 -14.10
CA LYS A 425 16.09 -31.34 -14.20
C LYS A 425 15.86 -32.84 -14.38
N TYR A 426 14.84 -33.42 -13.72
CA TYR A 426 14.46 -34.82 -13.86
C TYR A 426 14.00 -35.14 -15.27
N ILE A 427 13.30 -34.24 -16.00
CA ILE A 427 12.99 -34.41 -17.41
C ILE A 427 14.28 -34.55 -18.24
N ASP A 428 15.29 -33.72 -17.97
CA ASP A 428 16.54 -33.70 -18.73
C ASP A 428 17.39 -34.95 -18.41
N GLU A 429 17.37 -35.44 -17.20
CA GLU A 429 18.07 -36.66 -16.74
C GLU A 429 17.43 -37.94 -17.32
N THR A 430 16.10 -38.02 -17.35
CA THR A 430 15.36 -39.20 -17.80
C THR A 430 15.08 -39.23 -19.28
N MET A 431 15.18 -38.10 -19.98
CA MET A 431 14.95 -37.95 -21.42
C MET A 431 13.71 -38.71 -21.93
N PRO A 432 12.47 -38.33 -21.50
CA PRO A 432 11.25 -39.07 -21.87
C PRO A 432 11.07 -39.30 -23.38
N TRP A 433 11.54 -38.38 -24.20
CA TRP A 433 11.52 -38.47 -25.66
C TRP A 433 12.46 -39.55 -26.21
N ALA A 434 13.51 -39.90 -25.48
CA ALA A 434 14.39 -41.03 -25.84
C ALA A 434 13.78 -42.37 -25.38
N LEU A 435 13.23 -42.40 -24.14
CA LEU A 435 12.51 -43.57 -23.63
C LEU A 435 11.34 -44.00 -24.58
N ALA A 436 10.63 -43.00 -25.12
CA ALA A 436 9.50 -43.23 -26.03
C ALA A 436 9.87 -43.90 -27.37
N LYS A 437 11.15 -43.99 -27.74
CA LYS A 437 11.62 -44.64 -28.97
C LYS A 437 11.90 -46.13 -28.79
N ASP A 438 11.92 -46.62 -27.54
CA ASP A 438 12.24 -47.99 -27.18
C ASP A 438 11.06 -48.62 -26.42
N GLU A 439 10.34 -49.55 -27.09
CA GLU A 439 9.18 -50.21 -26.50
C GLU A 439 9.50 -50.95 -25.19
N SER A 440 10.73 -51.46 -25.03
CA SER A 440 11.18 -52.12 -23.78
C SER A 440 11.23 -51.14 -22.59
N LYS A 441 11.27 -49.83 -22.82
CA LYS A 441 11.31 -48.76 -21.85
C LYS A 441 9.93 -48.17 -21.52
N THR A 442 8.85 -48.72 -22.07
CA THR A 442 7.48 -48.21 -21.84
C THR A 442 7.11 -48.11 -20.37
N ALA A 443 7.43 -49.12 -19.55
CA ALA A 443 7.18 -49.09 -18.12
C ALA A 443 7.96 -47.94 -17.41
N ARG A 444 9.21 -47.70 -17.81
CA ARG A 444 10.02 -46.60 -17.29
C ARG A 444 9.42 -45.25 -17.67
N LEU A 445 9.03 -45.04 -18.92
CA LEU A 445 8.40 -43.82 -19.40
C LEU A 445 7.10 -43.52 -18.64
N LYS A 446 6.25 -44.51 -18.36
CA LYS A 446 5.04 -44.37 -17.56
C LYS A 446 5.38 -43.88 -16.15
N THR A 447 6.35 -44.52 -15.49
CA THR A 447 6.82 -44.13 -14.16
C THR A 447 7.37 -42.69 -14.13
N VAL A 448 8.16 -42.31 -15.14
CA VAL A 448 8.71 -40.95 -15.25
C VAL A 448 7.60 -39.89 -15.38
N LEU A 449 6.63 -40.10 -16.25
CA LEU A 449 5.52 -39.13 -16.42
C LEU A 449 4.62 -39.06 -15.18
N TYR A 450 4.40 -40.19 -14.51
CA TYR A 450 3.69 -40.23 -13.24
C TYR A 450 4.42 -39.42 -12.16
N ASN A 451 5.74 -39.62 -12.03
CA ASN A 451 6.56 -38.91 -11.04
C ASN A 451 6.55 -37.39 -11.27
N LEU A 452 6.58 -36.95 -12.52
CA LEU A 452 6.45 -35.53 -12.89
C LEU A 452 5.08 -34.99 -12.51
N ALA A 453 4.00 -35.68 -12.87
CA ALA A 453 2.63 -35.27 -12.53
C ALA A 453 2.44 -35.16 -11.01
N GLU A 454 2.91 -36.13 -10.25
CA GLU A 454 2.85 -36.19 -8.81
C GLU A 454 3.63 -35.02 -8.16
N SER A 455 4.85 -34.75 -8.65
CA SER A 455 5.68 -33.63 -8.20
C SER A 455 5.02 -32.28 -8.44
N ILE A 456 4.38 -32.10 -9.60
CA ILE A 456 3.63 -30.89 -9.93
C ILE A 456 2.44 -30.73 -9.00
N VAL A 457 1.65 -31.76 -8.76
CA VAL A 457 0.48 -31.69 -7.88
C VAL A 457 0.86 -31.37 -6.45
N ILE A 458 1.93 -31.97 -5.91
CA ILE A 458 2.42 -31.68 -4.56
C ILE A 458 2.96 -30.25 -4.47
N GLY A 459 3.85 -29.85 -5.37
CA GLY A 459 4.41 -28.49 -5.41
C GLY A 459 3.34 -27.42 -5.58
N THR A 460 2.37 -27.64 -6.46
CA THR A 460 1.22 -26.77 -6.68
C THR A 460 0.33 -26.69 -5.42
N SER A 461 0.18 -27.80 -4.69
CA SER A 461 -0.58 -27.79 -3.44
C SER A 461 0.09 -26.95 -2.34
N LEU A 462 1.42 -26.88 -2.33
CA LEU A 462 2.16 -25.93 -1.47
C LEU A 462 2.04 -24.48 -1.95
N LEU A 463 1.88 -24.28 -3.25
CA LEU A 463 1.77 -22.95 -3.88
C LEU A 463 0.39 -22.31 -3.66
N GLU A 464 -0.64 -23.08 -3.30
CA GLU A 464 -2.04 -22.61 -3.20
C GLU A 464 -2.24 -21.37 -2.32
N PRO A 465 -1.64 -21.21 -1.13
CA PRO A 465 -1.84 -20.01 -0.32
C PRO A 465 -1.38 -18.72 -1.01
N PHE A 466 -0.45 -18.83 -1.95
CA PHE A 466 0.15 -17.72 -2.69
C PHE A 466 -0.56 -17.45 -4.02
N MET A 467 -0.99 -18.52 -4.70
CA MET A 467 -1.58 -18.49 -6.04
C MET A 467 -2.81 -19.43 -6.11
N PRO A 468 -3.91 -19.09 -5.42
CA PRO A 468 -5.03 -20.00 -5.21
C PRO A 468 -5.74 -20.45 -6.48
N ASP A 469 -5.96 -19.54 -7.43
CA ASP A 469 -6.68 -19.85 -8.67
C ASP A 469 -5.82 -20.72 -9.60
N THR A 470 -4.53 -20.43 -9.69
CA THR A 470 -3.57 -21.23 -10.45
C THR A 470 -3.43 -22.63 -9.86
N ALA A 471 -3.40 -22.73 -8.52
CA ALA A 471 -3.27 -24.02 -7.86
C ALA A 471 -4.48 -24.92 -8.12
N ALA A 472 -5.69 -24.40 -8.03
CA ALA A 472 -6.91 -25.12 -8.35
C ALA A 472 -6.93 -25.58 -9.81
N LYS A 473 -6.53 -24.69 -10.74
CA LYS A 473 -6.49 -24.95 -12.17
C LYS A 473 -5.47 -26.04 -12.51
N VAL A 474 -4.23 -25.90 -12.02
CA VAL A 474 -3.14 -26.84 -12.36
C VAL A 474 -3.39 -28.22 -11.78
N THR A 475 -3.85 -28.35 -10.53
CA THR A 475 -4.17 -29.66 -9.98
C THR A 475 -5.28 -30.35 -10.78
N SER A 476 -6.27 -29.61 -11.28
CA SER A 476 -7.33 -30.16 -12.13
C SER A 476 -6.80 -30.71 -13.47
N TYR A 477 -5.72 -30.14 -14.01
CA TYR A 477 -5.10 -30.64 -15.24
C TYR A 477 -4.57 -32.08 -15.12
N PHE A 478 -4.26 -32.51 -13.90
CA PHE A 478 -3.79 -33.84 -13.55
C PHE A 478 -4.90 -34.71 -12.93
N GLY A 479 -6.18 -34.33 -13.09
CA GLY A 479 -7.31 -35.06 -12.52
C GLY A 479 -7.27 -35.13 -10.99
N ALA A 480 -6.59 -34.17 -10.35
CA ALA A 480 -6.39 -34.09 -8.91
C ALA A 480 -7.03 -32.82 -8.31
N THR A 481 -7.03 -32.75 -7.01
CA THR A 481 -7.36 -31.55 -6.25
C THR A 481 -6.16 -31.10 -5.44
N VAL A 482 -6.18 -29.86 -4.96
CA VAL A 482 -5.20 -29.35 -4.01
C VAL A 482 -5.17 -30.27 -2.77
N ARG A 483 -3.99 -30.79 -2.43
CA ARG A 483 -3.83 -31.79 -1.35
C ARG A 483 -3.65 -31.14 0.01
N ASP A 484 -4.25 -31.77 1.03
CA ASP A 484 -4.00 -31.42 2.41
C ASP A 484 -2.53 -31.65 2.80
N TYR A 485 -2.01 -30.83 3.68
CA TYR A 485 -0.60 -30.91 4.10
C TYR A 485 -0.23 -32.25 4.75
N GLY A 486 -1.15 -32.94 5.42
CA GLY A 486 -0.94 -34.30 5.91
C GLY A 486 -0.71 -35.37 4.83
N ARG A 487 -1.07 -35.06 3.57
CA ARG A 487 -0.87 -35.96 2.40
C ARG A 487 0.33 -35.57 1.55
N ILE A 488 0.85 -34.36 1.66
CA ILE A 488 1.97 -33.84 0.85
C ILE A 488 3.27 -34.61 1.10
N ALA A 489 3.51 -35.05 2.33
CA ALA A 489 4.68 -35.86 2.70
C ALA A 489 4.66 -37.29 2.10
N ARG A 490 3.59 -37.67 1.40
CA ARG A 490 3.45 -38.99 0.78
C ARG A 490 3.41 -38.84 -0.74
N PHE A 491 4.36 -39.47 -1.40
CA PHE A 491 4.41 -39.55 -2.86
C PHE A 491 3.50 -40.66 -3.37
N GLY A 492 2.90 -40.49 -4.54
CA GLY A 492 2.06 -41.52 -5.16
C GLY A 492 0.56 -41.41 -4.86
N GLY A 493 0.03 -40.18 -4.77
CA GLY A 493 -1.37 -39.94 -4.49
C GLY A 493 -2.27 -39.78 -5.71
N ILE A 494 -1.73 -39.74 -6.95
CA ILE A 494 -2.50 -39.83 -8.18
C ILE A 494 -2.86 -41.30 -8.45
N GLU A 495 -4.12 -41.61 -8.65
CA GLU A 495 -4.58 -42.96 -8.93
C GLU A 495 -4.16 -43.38 -10.35
N ASN A 496 -3.72 -44.66 -10.51
CA ASN A 496 -3.42 -45.21 -11.82
C ASN A 496 -4.69 -45.20 -12.69
N GLY A 497 -4.55 -44.77 -13.95
CA GLY A 497 -5.67 -44.59 -14.88
C GLY A 497 -6.23 -43.17 -14.89
N THR A 498 -5.79 -42.30 -14.02
CA THR A 498 -6.15 -40.86 -14.05
C THR A 498 -5.72 -40.26 -15.41
N LYS A 499 -6.60 -39.44 -16.00
CA LYS A 499 -6.31 -38.74 -17.26
C LYS A 499 -5.95 -37.27 -16.97
N VAL A 500 -4.90 -36.80 -17.62
CA VAL A 500 -4.60 -35.39 -17.70
C VAL A 500 -5.54 -34.69 -18.69
N VAL A 501 -5.69 -33.36 -18.53
CA VAL A 501 -6.45 -32.54 -19.49
C VAL A 501 -5.86 -32.69 -20.90
N GLU A 502 -6.71 -32.74 -21.92
CA GLU A 502 -6.26 -32.90 -23.30
C GLU A 502 -5.62 -31.62 -23.86
N ASN A 503 -6.29 -30.49 -23.69
CA ASN A 503 -5.87 -29.19 -24.21
C ASN A 503 -5.78 -28.16 -23.07
N PRO A 504 -4.65 -28.09 -22.35
CA PRO A 504 -4.48 -27.12 -21.25
C PRO A 504 -4.39 -25.71 -21.80
N GLU A 505 -5.00 -24.75 -21.09
CA GLU A 505 -4.73 -23.34 -21.34
C GLU A 505 -3.29 -22.98 -20.98
N ILE A 506 -2.71 -22.02 -21.69
CA ILE A 506 -1.42 -21.46 -21.34
C ILE A 506 -1.58 -20.71 -20.01
N LEU A 507 -0.93 -21.20 -18.96
CA LEU A 507 -1.04 -20.64 -17.61
C LEU A 507 -0.47 -19.23 -17.54
N PHE A 508 0.75 -19.06 -18.06
CA PHE A 508 1.47 -17.79 -18.07
C PHE A 508 2.10 -17.60 -19.45
N ARG A 509 1.64 -16.59 -20.18
CA ARG A 509 2.25 -16.21 -21.47
C ARG A 509 3.58 -15.53 -21.20
N ARG A 510 4.57 -15.82 -22.03
CA ARG A 510 5.80 -15.04 -22.03
C ARG A 510 5.50 -13.65 -22.58
N LEU A 511 5.89 -12.62 -21.83
CA LEU A 511 5.64 -11.24 -22.14
C LEU A 511 6.92 -10.59 -22.69
N ASP A 512 6.78 -9.70 -23.65
CA ASP A 512 7.88 -8.84 -24.10
C ASP A 512 8.05 -7.70 -23.10
N VAL A 513 9.25 -7.60 -22.51
CA VAL A 513 9.56 -6.60 -21.48
C VAL A 513 9.37 -5.18 -22.02
N LYS A 514 9.85 -4.92 -23.24
CA LYS A 514 9.75 -3.60 -23.84
C LYS A 514 8.29 -3.20 -24.08
N GLU A 515 7.48 -4.12 -24.61
CA GLU A 515 6.05 -3.86 -24.84
C GLU A 515 5.32 -3.53 -23.53
N VAL A 516 5.63 -4.24 -22.43
CA VAL A 516 5.03 -3.99 -21.12
C VAL A 516 5.44 -2.61 -20.59
N VAL A 517 6.72 -2.28 -20.68
CA VAL A 517 7.26 -0.99 -20.23
C VAL A 517 6.67 0.17 -21.03
N ASP A 518 6.62 0.06 -22.36
CA ASP A 518 6.05 1.10 -23.23
C ASP A 518 4.57 1.35 -22.89
N LYS A 519 3.77 0.30 -22.72
CA LYS A 519 2.36 0.42 -22.30
C LYS A 519 2.21 1.02 -20.89
N ALA A 520 3.08 0.66 -19.96
CA ALA A 520 3.07 1.25 -18.62
C ALA A 520 3.39 2.75 -18.67
N HIS A 521 4.35 3.15 -19.50
CA HIS A 521 4.66 4.57 -19.73
C HIS A 521 3.48 5.33 -20.33
N GLU A 522 2.83 4.78 -21.36
CA GLU A 522 1.62 5.37 -21.95
C GLU A 522 0.50 5.57 -20.90
N MET A 523 0.31 4.57 -20.03
CA MET A 523 -0.66 4.65 -18.94
C MET A 523 -0.30 5.79 -17.94
N TYR A 524 0.97 5.94 -17.57
CA TYR A 524 1.41 7.01 -16.68
C TYR A 524 1.25 8.39 -17.32
N GLU A 525 1.61 8.53 -18.60
CA GLU A 525 1.43 9.80 -19.32
C GLU A 525 -0.05 10.18 -19.48
N ALA A 526 -0.92 9.19 -19.69
CA ALA A 526 -2.37 9.41 -19.70
C ALA A 526 -2.89 9.91 -18.34
N ARG A 527 -2.30 9.47 -17.22
CA ARG A 527 -2.66 9.93 -15.86
C ARG A 527 -2.08 11.29 -15.51
N LYS A 528 -0.93 11.66 -16.07
CA LYS A 528 -0.31 12.98 -15.88
C LYS A 528 -1.04 14.08 -16.62
N LYS A 529 -1.73 13.75 -17.72
CA LYS A 529 -2.67 14.69 -18.31
C LYS A 529 -3.72 14.93 -17.25
N PRO A 530 -3.88 16.16 -16.71
CA PRO A 530 -5.00 16.42 -15.83
C PRO A 530 -6.22 15.93 -16.60
N ALA A 531 -7.06 15.11 -15.96
CA ALA A 531 -8.44 15.06 -16.36
C ALA A 531 -8.83 16.52 -16.51
N ALA A 532 -9.09 16.95 -17.75
CA ALA A 532 -9.49 18.33 -17.97
C ALA A 532 -10.50 18.61 -16.86
N PRO A 533 -10.26 19.55 -15.97
CA PRO A 533 -11.31 19.90 -15.05
C PRO A 533 -12.49 20.15 -15.98
N GLU A 534 -13.59 19.42 -15.81
CA GLU A 534 -14.86 19.99 -16.07
C GLU A 534 -14.92 21.19 -15.12
N VAL A 535 -14.29 22.27 -15.53
CA VAL A 535 -14.60 23.58 -15.03
C VAL A 535 -16.01 23.77 -15.57
N LYS A 536 -17.01 23.35 -14.80
CA LYS A 536 -18.22 24.10 -14.73
C LYS A 536 -17.72 25.46 -14.31
N GLU A 537 -17.47 26.34 -15.29
CA GLU A 537 -17.38 27.77 -15.04
C GLU A 537 -18.66 28.08 -14.27
N GLU A 538 -18.53 28.33 -12.96
CA GLU A 538 -19.60 28.96 -12.22
C GLU A 538 -19.88 30.23 -13.01
N GLU A 539 -21.05 30.31 -13.62
CA GLU A 539 -21.51 31.52 -14.27
C GLU A 539 -21.37 32.64 -13.24
N LYS A 540 -20.41 33.52 -13.47
CA LYS A 540 -20.22 34.66 -12.58
C LYS A 540 -21.50 35.48 -12.64
N PRO A 541 -21.94 36.05 -11.51
CA PRO A 541 -23.14 36.88 -11.51
C PRO A 541 -23.00 38.01 -12.56
N GLU A 542 -24.09 38.31 -13.23
CA GLU A 542 -24.17 39.45 -14.16
C GLU A 542 -23.72 40.72 -13.44
N ILE A 543 -22.87 41.50 -14.09
CA ILE A 543 -22.40 42.81 -13.61
C ILE A 543 -22.95 43.90 -14.52
N ASP A 544 -23.24 45.07 -13.98
CA ASP A 544 -23.61 46.24 -14.75
C ASP A 544 -22.37 46.90 -15.38
N ILE A 545 -22.64 47.80 -16.32
CA ILE A 545 -21.59 48.53 -17.06
C ILE A 545 -20.77 49.44 -16.13
N ASP A 546 -21.37 49.92 -15.05
CA ASP A 546 -20.68 50.81 -14.09
C ASP A 546 -19.63 50.02 -13.29
N TYR A 547 -19.89 48.74 -13.00
CA TYR A 547 -18.89 47.86 -12.38
C TYR A 547 -17.68 47.66 -13.31
N PHE A 548 -17.92 47.39 -14.60
CA PHE A 548 -16.84 47.25 -15.59
C PHE A 548 -16.09 48.57 -15.78
N ALA A 549 -16.81 49.70 -15.84
CA ALA A 549 -16.22 51.04 -15.95
C ALA A 549 -15.32 51.44 -14.76
N GLY A 550 -15.45 50.73 -13.63
CA GLY A 550 -14.55 50.87 -12.48
C GLY A 550 -13.15 50.26 -12.67
N LEU A 551 -12.95 49.45 -13.75
CA LEU A 551 -11.63 48.88 -14.10
C LEU A 551 -10.89 49.84 -15.04
N ASP A 552 -9.65 50.22 -14.71
CA ASP A 552 -8.77 50.96 -15.60
C ASP A 552 -7.88 49.99 -16.39
N LEU A 553 -8.41 49.54 -17.55
CA LEU A 553 -7.70 48.66 -18.47
C LEU A 553 -6.87 49.47 -19.44
N ARG A 554 -5.55 49.21 -19.50
CA ARG A 554 -4.64 49.97 -20.40
C ARG A 554 -3.73 49.04 -21.17
N VAL A 555 -3.36 49.47 -22.37
CA VAL A 555 -2.23 48.86 -23.08
C VAL A 555 -0.93 49.38 -22.47
N ALA A 556 -0.04 48.49 -22.19
CA ALA A 556 1.29 48.80 -21.62
C ALA A 556 2.38 48.11 -22.45
N LYS A 557 3.54 48.77 -22.62
CA LYS A 557 4.68 48.21 -23.30
C LYS A 557 5.67 47.72 -22.29
N VAL A 558 6.10 46.46 -22.43
CA VAL A 558 7.14 45.88 -21.56
C VAL A 558 8.49 46.49 -21.93
N VAL A 559 9.10 47.24 -21.03
CA VAL A 559 10.41 47.89 -21.22
C VAL A 559 11.57 47.09 -20.63
N ALA A 560 11.31 46.33 -19.55
CA ALA A 560 12.28 45.39 -18.95
C ALA A 560 11.56 44.19 -18.35
N CYS A 561 12.25 43.06 -18.32
CA CYS A 561 11.74 41.84 -17.70
C CYS A 561 12.91 41.02 -17.11
N GLU A 562 12.73 40.47 -15.93
CA GLU A 562 13.70 39.62 -15.26
C GLU A 562 13.02 38.49 -14.46
N LYS A 563 13.78 37.43 -14.15
CA LYS A 563 13.29 36.37 -13.27
C LYS A 563 13.33 36.81 -11.82
N VAL A 564 12.28 36.50 -11.06
CA VAL A 564 12.26 36.79 -9.61
C VAL A 564 13.15 35.77 -8.87
N PRO A 565 14.16 36.19 -8.11
CA PRO A 565 15.05 35.29 -7.38
C PRO A 565 14.26 34.35 -6.42
N LYS A 566 14.58 33.05 -6.45
CA LYS A 566 13.91 32.01 -5.64
C LYS A 566 12.40 31.86 -5.91
N ALA A 567 11.93 32.17 -7.10
CA ALA A 567 10.55 32.03 -7.51
C ALA A 567 10.42 31.63 -8.99
N ASP A 568 10.58 30.33 -9.29
CA ASP A 568 10.67 29.79 -10.66
C ASP A 568 9.47 30.08 -11.57
N LYS A 569 8.31 30.45 -10.98
CA LYS A 569 7.08 30.73 -11.71
C LYS A 569 6.84 32.21 -11.97
N LEU A 570 7.66 33.10 -11.44
CA LEU A 570 7.41 34.55 -11.47
C LEU A 570 8.40 35.28 -12.38
N LEU A 571 7.86 36.21 -13.20
CA LEU A 571 8.61 37.27 -13.89
C LEU A 571 8.30 38.60 -13.24
N HIS A 572 9.32 39.44 -13.08
CA HIS A 572 9.23 40.85 -12.70
C HIS A 572 9.36 41.68 -14.00
N LEU A 573 8.33 42.42 -14.29
CA LEU A 573 8.25 43.26 -15.49
C LEU A 573 8.19 44.74 -15.09
N THR A 574 8.94 45.53 -15.81
CA THR A 574 8.74 46.99 -15.88
C THR A 574 7.97 47.28 -17.14
N VAL A 575 6.81 47.92 -16.99
CA VAL A 575 5.94 48.26 -18.11
C VAL A 575 5.74 49.77 -18.20
N ASP A 576 5.87 50.32 -19.40
CA ASP A 576 5.49 51.72 -19.68
C ASP A 576 3.99 51.82 -19.91
N VAL A 577 3.35 52.77 -19.26
CA VAL A 577 1.90 53.07 -19.37
C VAL A 577 1.75 54.54 -19.68
N GLY A 578 1.96 54.93 -20.95
CA GLY A 578 1.81 56.32 -21.40
C GLY A 578 2.87 57.26 -20.81
N GLY A 579 4.14 56.82 -20.74
CA GLY A 579 5.26 57.59 -20.20
C GLY A 579 5.47 57.41 -18.67
N VAL A 580 4.68 56.55 -18.00
CA VAL A 580 4.82 56.22 -16.59
C VAL A 580 5.22 54.76 -16.44
N GLU A 581 6.40 54.48 -15.91
CA GLU A 581 6.85 53.12 -15.64
C GLU A 581 6.14 52.54 -14.40
N ARG A 582 5.73 51.28 -14.51
CA ARG A 582 5.15 50.48 -13.40
C ARG A 582 5.84 49.13 -13.28
N SER A 583 5.99 48.71 -12.04
CA SER A 583 6.49 47.37 -11.69
C SER A 583 5.33 46.40 -11.60
N ILE A 584 5.39 45.26 -12.29
CA ILE A 584 4.39 44.21 -12.22
C ILE A 584 5.08 42.85 -12.05
N VAL A 585 4.58 42.04 -11.12
CA VAL A 585 5.02 40.65 -10.93
C VAL A 585 3.92 39.72 -11.43
N SER A 586 4.26 38.80 -12.36
CA SER A 586 3.29 37.90 -12.99
C SER A 586 3.77 36.44 -12.99
N GLY A 587 2.84 35.50 -12.84
CA GLY A 587 3.04 34.06 -12.78
C GLY A 587 3.27 33.36 -14.13
N ILE A 588 3.90 34.01 -15.09
CA ILE A 588 4.02 33.56 -16.48
C ILE A 588 5.41 32.99 -16.85
N ALA A 589 6.31 32.82 -15.90
CA ALA A 589 7.70 32.39 -16.18
C ALA A 589 7.80 30.94 -16.76
N ASN A 590 6.76 30.13 -16.61
CA ASN A 590 6.71 28.80 -17.24
C ASN A 590 6.33 28.84 -18.72
N PHE A 591 5.85 30.00 -19.23
CA PHE A 591 5.29 30.15 -20.57
C PHE A 591 6.06 31.17 -21.42
N TYR A 592 6.77 32.11 -20.77
CA TYR A 592 7.51 33.18 -21.42
C TYR A 592 8.86 33.38 -20.78
N THR A 593 9.89 33.62 -21.59
CA THR A 593 11.21 34.03 -21.09
C THR A 593 11.27 35.56 -20.94
N PRO A 594 12.16 36.11 -20.10
CA PRO A 594 12.36 37.54 -19.98
C PRO A 594 12.62 38.23 -21.32
N GLU A 595 13.40 37.62 -22.19
CA GLU A 595 13.78 38.15 -23.50
C GLU A 595 12.59 38.22 -24.45
N GLU A 596 11.68 37.24 -24.39
CA GLU A 596 10.44 37.24 -25.19
C GLU A 596 9.43 38.29 -24.75
N MET A 597 9.52 38.72 -23.48
CA MET A 597 8.56 39.71 -22.95
C MET A 597 8.94 41.14 -23.31
N VAL A 598 10.21 41.47 -23.38
CA VAL A 598 10.67 42.85 -23.68
C VAL A 598 10.20 43.28 -25.06
N GLY A 599 9.57 44.46 -25.10
CA GLY A 599 9.01 45.06 -26.32
C GLY A 599 7.59 44.66 -26.65
N LYS A 600 7.00 43.66 -25.98
CA LYS A 600 5.59 43.27 -26.17
C LYS A 600 4.64 44.32 -25.63
N GLU A 601 3.51 44.44 -26.28
CA GLU A 601 2.35 45.20 -25.81
C GLU A 601 1.39 44.25 -25.13
N VAL A 602 0.98 44.59 -23.91
CA VAL A 602 0.14 43.75 -23.04
C VAL A 602 -1.01 44.60 -22.49
N VAL A 603 -2.16 43.99 -22.25
CA VAL A 603 -3.24 44.64 -21.53
C VAL A 603 -3.06 44.42 -20.04
N ILE A 604 -3.15 45.49 -19.25
CA ILE A 604 -3.03 45.46 -17.81
C ILE A 604 -4.26 46.08 -17.11
N ILE A 605 -4.51 45.67 -15.86
CA ILE A 605 -5.40 46.41 -14.96
C ILE A 605 -4.51 47.39 -14.17
N ALA A 606 -4.67 48.68 -14.44
CA ALA A 606 -3.79 49.73 -13.96
C ALA A 606 -4.19 50.30 -12.58
N ASN A 607 -5.43 50.13 -12.15
CA ASN A 607 -5.95 50.69 -10.90
C ASN A 607 -6.07 49.66 -9.76
N LEU A 608 -5.37 48.54 -9.84
CA LEU A 608 -5.27 47.62 -8.72
C LEU A 608 -4.42 48.19 -7.59
N LYS A 609 -4.82 47.96 -6.34
CA LYS A 609 -4.00 48.30 -5.18
C LYS A 609 -2.67 47.59 -5.25
N PRO A 610 -1.53 48.28 -5.05
CA PRO A 610 -0.22 47.64 -5.04
C PRO A 610 -0.13 46.52 -4.01
N VAL A 611 0.48 45.38 -4.42
CA VAL A 611 0.68 44.22 -3.56
C VAL A 611 2.17 43.82 -3.58
N LYS A 612 2.72 43.47 -2.44
CA LYS A 612 4.12 43.02 -2.32
C LYS A 612 4.22 41.51 -2.57
N LEU A 613 4.86 41.12 -3.69
CA LEU A 613 5.08 39.73 -4.07
C LEU A 613 6.57 39.41 -4.02
N ARG A 614 6.99 38.50 -3.14
CA ARG A 614 8.40 38.12 -2.96
C ARG A 614 9.34 39.32 -2.73
N GLY A 615 8.86 40.37 -2.06
CA GLY A 615 9.64 41.57 -1.75
C GLY A 615 9.59 42.66 -2.83
N ILE A 616 8.93 42.43 -3.98
CA ILE A 616 8.77 43.36 -5.12
C ILE A 616 7.35 43.90 -5.10
N ASP A 617 7.18 45.21 -5.23
CA ASP A 617 5.87 45.85 -5.29
C ASP A 617 5.28 45.68 -6.70
N SER A 618 4.12 44.99 -6.81
CA SER A 618 3.36 44.84 -8.05
C SER A 618 2.25 45.90 -8.10
N GLN A 619 2.29 46.76 -9.10
CA GLN A 619 1.41 47.95 -9.26
C GLN A 619 0.39 47.76 -10.36
N GLY A 620 -0.09 46.55 -10.58
CA GLY A 620 -1.06 46.18 -11.59
C GLY A 620 -1.03 44.68 -11.87
N MET A 621 -1.84 44.24 -12.83
CA MET A 621 -1.90 42.84 -13.25
C MET A 621 -1.98 42.76 -14.79
N ILE A 622 -1.16 41.91 -15.38
CA ILE A 622 -1.22 41.55 -16.81
C ILE A 622 -2.40 40.61 -17.03
N LEU A 623 -3.21 40.89 -18.05
CA LEU A 623 -4.29 40.00 -18.46
C LEU A 623 -3.74 38.87 -19.35
N CYS A 624 -4.16 37.64 -19.01
CA CYS A 624 -3.82 36.45 -19.77
C CYS A 624 -5.08 35.61 -20.02
N ALA A 625 -5.18 35.01 -21.20
CA ALA A 625 -6.14 33.97 -21.50
C ALA A 625 -5.50 32.59 -21.15
N CYS A 626 -6.24 31.76 -20.42
CA CYS A 626 -5.81 30.40 -20.09
C CYS A 626 -6.60 29.42 -20.96
N GLY A 627 -5.94 28.71 -21.86
CA GLY A 627 -6.56 27.66 -22.68
C GLY A 627 -6.90 26.41 -21.87
N GLN A 628 -7.80 25.58 -22.37
CA GLN A 628 -8.12 24.26 -21.76
C GLN A 628 -6.93 23.31 -21.70
N ASP A 629 -5.92 23.53 -22.51
CA ASP A 629 -4.62 22.82 -22.51
C ASP A 629 -3.66 23.32 -21.42
N GLY A 630 -4.11 24.25 -20.56
CA GLY A 630 -3.28 24.87 -19.51
C GLY A 630 -2.26 25.88 -20.05
N LYS A 631 -2.26 26.18 -21.35
CA LYS A 631 -1.37 27.18 -21.96
C LYS A 631 -1.86 28.58 -21.65
N VAL A 632 -0.97 29.42 -21.13
CA VAL A 632 -1.24 30.82 -20.83
C VAL A 632 -0.80 31.67 -22.01
N THR A 633 -1.72 32.51 -22.54
CA THR A 633 -1.47 33.44 -23.65
C THR A 633 -1.75 34.86 -23.19
N LEU A 634 -0.84 35.79 -23.50
CA LEU A 634 -1.02 37.21 -23.18
C LEU A 634 -2.22 37.80 -23.95
N VAL A 635 -3.01 38.61 -23.27
CA VAL A 635 -3.99 39.46 -23.96
C VAL A 635 -3.26 40.71 -24.48
N SER A 636 -3.22 40.87 -25.79
CA SER A 636 -2.50 41.92 -26.48
C SER A 636 -3.38 42.56 -27.54
N PRO A 637 -3.19 43.84 -27.92
CA PRO A 637 -3.87 44.42 -29.05
C PRO A 637 -3.41 43.72 -30.35
N GLU A 638 -4.34 43.54 -31.30
CA GLU A 638 -4.08 42.90 -32.59
C GLU A 638 -3.09 43.69 -33.46
N SER A 639 -3.08 45.02 -33.31
CA SER A 639 -2.13 45.91 -33.98
C SER A 639 -1.47 46.84 -32.98
N ALA A 640 -0.28 47.34 -33.33
CA ALA A 640 0.46 48.26 -32.48
C ALA A 640 -0.38 49.52 -32.18
N VAL A 641 -0.47 49.86 -30.89
CA VAL A 641 -1.15 51.06 -30.39
C VAL A 641 -0.23 51.81 -29.43
N GLU A 642 -0.51 53.08 -29.19
CA GLU A 642 0.26 53.87 -28.25
C GLU A 642 0.15 53.30 -26.82
N SER A 643 1.29 53.25 -26.08
CA SER A 643 1.28 52.86 -24.67
C SER A 643 0.42 53.84 -23.86
N GLY A 644 -0.35 53.29 -22.90
CA GLY A 644 -1.26 54.05 -22.05
C GLY A 644 -2.67 54.19 -22.59
N VAL A 645 -2.96 53.74 -23.81
CA VAL A 645 -4.32 53.78 -24.40
C VAL A 645 -5.29 52.93 -23.55
N VAL A 646 -6.48 53.47 -23.31
CA VAL A 646 -7.53 52.79 -22.51
C VAL A 646 -8.19 51.70 -23.36
N VAL A 647 -8.35 50.53 -22.78
CA VAL A 647 -9.12 49.42 -23.32
C VAL A 647 -10.55 49.50 -22.76
N ARG A 648 -11.53 49.53 -23.66
CA ARG A 648 -12.96 49.72 -23.30
C ARG A 648 -13.81 48.59 -23.85
#